data_432b29ee15e2ad4f1c3d64506e35a677
#
_entry.id   432b29ee15e2ad4f1c3d64506e35a677
#
_cell.length_a   1.000
_cell.length_b   1.000
_cell.length_c   1.000
_cell.angle_alpha   90.00
_cell.angle_beta   90.00
_cell.angle_gamma   90.00
#
_symmetry.space_group_name_H-M   'P 1'
#
loop_
_entity.id
_entity.type
_entity.pdbx_description
1 polymer ?
#
loop_
_entity_poly.entity_id
_entity_poly.type
_entity_poly.pdbx_seq_one_letter_code
_entity_poly.pdbx_strand_id
1 'polypeptide(L)'
;MKKKFILLQSILLCMSLFITGCSNGSDTESTSSLEVKPGTTSEINPILYSAQNLANSLDSTNSKCIVVFYAPGAKSYTDKAPYMWITGGEGKVSSVVLQNNKQDSYNFGYVVIHDGTTIATGLPSDVSNAILSEKDVNLIIKNSGEGWSWQTPDLVLPTSSGNKHYLVWSEKNASKSACSIFALDSALEPSISGATMETDSEMKVSLSVKLGLQDFADSNGFILKDDLGSEITIEDVKNYTYKDLTDRSQNFADTLYIKLAQKLDFSKTYYISREGFTPKNGLKVITSNALKTSLNEFVYTEGDLGISFNDDGTVTFKTWAPTASELKLLLFTNSSSLTNPNSTVDMQKDASTGLWSVTTSVSGYKYYKYRITNAGVTNDVCDIYAKATSADSVAAQITDINTDAAAIPTGYTNDTAYGTKDTYYNPFGNSGSETKTYMDAVIYEMHIRDWSRLEVADSTGKFLDIADSEKIINHIKNLGVTHVQILPMFDYAQKNDDEEYNWGYNPYHYNVPEGRYVTTDYEDGTQAVKEMRAMIAAFHDAGIAVNMDVVYNHTSGTGLGSLYDMTIPYYYYRLDSEGNYSNGSGCGNETDSSAPMFRQYMIESLKHWMLDYHINGFRFDLMGLHEVETMKEIYKALSEIDPNVMVYGEPWTGGTSPVVNAVGKSNINKCADDTYATNGVGCFNDDFRNAIKGSEYPEFGTGECSAFDKATSNIIIKGLINKNFNANLGRSINYCECHDNLTLSDKIALVMNDKKSPADGNWVGVSSDTEQSDIIKFGKQNELKKRVMLAGAYMFLAPGTPFINGGQEFLRSKNGDENSYISEDSINEIKQSYIDEYNDVTLYYKGLIAIRKAYPEAFCYNTTPTAERIADGLIKFETSNFTVFFNSNNTTANIAEEHQVEGKVVTISSGEVNIAGAITKETSIQSLSTLIIKK
;
A
#
# COMPACT_ATOMS: atom_id res chain seq x y z
N MET A 1 19.56 23.54 -1.74
CA MET A 1 19.31 23.34 -0.28
C MET A 1 18.11 24.10 0.32
N LYS A 2 17.18 24.70 -0.42
CA LYS A 2 15.99 25.40 0.11
C LYS A 2 14.65 24.99 -0.53
N LYS A 3 14.62 23.94 -1.35
CA LYS A 3 13.38 23.40 -1.98
C LYS A 3 12.97 21.99 -1.50
N LYS A 4 13.76 21.31 -0.66
CA LYS A 4 13.47 19.97 -0.12
C LYS A 4 12.60 19.94 1.16
N PHE A 5 12.18 21.09 1.69
CA PHE A 5 11.49 21.15 3.00
C PHE A 5 9.95 21.21 2.93
N ILE A 6 9.36 21.29 1.73
CA ILE A 6 7.90 21.50 1.60
C ILE A 6 7.14 20.19 1.35
N LEU A 7 7.80 19.13 0.90
CA LEU A 7 7.12 17.84 0.62
C LEU A 7 7.04 16.90 1.85
N LEU A 8 7.89 17.11 2.85
CA LEU A 8 7.92 16.25 4.06
C LEU A 8 6.83 16.60 5.09
N GLN A 9 6.21 17.77 5.01
CA GLN A 9 5.17 18.18 5.97
C GLN A 9 3.76 17.66 5.63
N SER A 10 3.54 17.19 4.41
CA SER A 10 2.22 16.67 4.00
C SER A 10 2.00 15.20 4.40
N ILE A 11 3.05 14.45 4.68
CA ILE A 11 2.98 13.02 5.02
C ILE A 11 2.85 12.80 6.53
N LEU A 12 3.36 13.70 7.35
CA LEU A 12 3.30 13.57 8.82
C LEU A 12 1.95 13.99 9.46
N LEU A 13 1.05 14.62 8.70
CA LEU A 13 -0.23 15.11 9.24
C LEU A 13 -1.38 14.09 9.14
N CYS A 14 -1.21 12.98 8.42
CA CYS A 14 -2.24 11.94 8.26
C CYS A 14 -2.14 10.76 9.24
N MET A 15 -1.08 10.67 10.08
CA MET A 15 -0.87 9.49 10.94
C MET A 15 -1.33 9.63 12.41
N SER A 16 -1.95 10.73 12.83
CA SER A 16 -2.31 10.92 14.25
C SER A 16 -3.80 10.78 14.60
N LEU A 17 -4.63 10.23 13.73
CA LEU A 17 -6.08 10.18 13.99
C LEU A 17 -6.71 8.82 13.66
N PHE A 18 -6.32 7.72 14.31
CA PHE A 18 -7.21 6.54 14.42
C PHE A 18 -6.69 5.54 15.46
N ILE A 19 -7.13 5.66 16.71
CA ILE A 19 -7.34 4.53 17.61
C ILE A 19 -8.49 4.87 18.56
N THR A 20 -9.64 4.23 18.36
CA THR A 20 -10.58 3.72 19.39
C THR A 20 -11.73 3.08 18.62
N GLY A 21 -11.92 1.81 18.62
CA GLY A 21 -12.44 1.01 19.70
C GLY A 21 -13.90 0.69 19.43
N CYS A 22 -14.21 -0.46 18.77
CA CYS A 22 -15.56 -1.03 18.73
C CYS A 22 -15.98 -1.50 20.13
N SER A 23 -17.11 -1.03 20.63
CA SER A 23 -17.92 -1.77 21.59
C SER A 23 -19.39 -1.68 21.21
N ASN A 24 -20.01 -2.83 21.00
CA ASN A 24 -21.45 -2.97 20.82
C ASN A 24 -22.20 -2.55 22.10
N GLY A 25 -23.18 -1.69 21.94
CA GLY A 25 -24.14 -1.36 22.97
C GLY A 25 -25.36 -0.73 22.30
N SER A 26 -26.42 -1.54 22.19
CA SER A 26 -27.75 -1.08 21.79
C SER A 26 -28.37 -0.26 22.91
N ASP A 27 -28.48 1.05 22.71
CA ASP A 27 -29.46 1.85 23.44
C ASP A 27 -30.07 2.87 22.49
N THR A 28 -31.33 2.63 22.19
CA THR A 28 -32.23 3.53 21.49
C THR A 28 -32.63 4.64 22.44
N GLU A 29 -31.89 5.75 22.47
CA GLU A 29 -32.41 7.01 22.94
C GLU A 29 -32.75 7.91 21.77
N SER A 30 -34.02 8.30 21.73
CA SER A 30 -34.59 9.23 20.75
C SER A 30 -33.83 10.55 20.74
N THR A 31 -33.02 10.78 19.73
CA THR A 31 -32.61 12.14 19.38
C THR A 31 -33.89 12.87 18.98
N SER A 32 -34.32 13.84 19.77
CA SER A 32 -35.35 14.77 19.38
C SER A 32 -34.87 15.58 18.18
N SER A 33 -35.14 15.07 16.99
CA SER A 33 -35.02 15.81 15.73
C SER A 33 -36.06 16.94 15.83
N LEU A 34 -35.62 18.17 15.69
CA LEU A 34 -36.54 19.31 15.54
C LEU A 34 -37.30 19.12 14.22
N GLU A 35 -38.59 18.75 14.36
CA GLU A 35 -39.48 18.61 13.21
C GLU A 35 -39.89 20.00 12.71
N VAL A 36 -39.54 20.32 11.47
CA VAL A 36 -40.16 21.40 10.70
C VAL A 36 -41.32 20.78 9.90
N LYS A 37 -42.47 21.41 9.90
CA LYS A 37 -43.68 20.87 9.24
C LYS A 37 -43.51 20.75 7.72
N PRO A 38 -44.04 19.70 7.09
CA PRO A 38 -44.05 19.56 5.64
C PRO A 38 -44.70 20.75 4.94
N GLY A 39 -44.07 21.27 3.89
CA GLY A 39 -44.64 22.31 2.99
C GLY A 39 -44.04 23.71 3.10
N THR A 40 -42.97 23.94 3.89
CA THR A 40 -42.25 25.22 3.91
C THR A 40 -40.97 25.14 3.07
N THR A 41 -40.76 26.15 2.25
CA THR A 41 -39.48 26.40 1.53
C THR A 41 -38.32 26.36 2.52
N SER A 42 -37.14 25.86 2.08
CA SER A 42 -35.88 25.68 2.82
C SER A 42 -35.74 26.59 4.03
N GLU A 43 -35.77 26.00 5.23
CA GLU A 43 -35.44 26.72 6.45
C GLU A 43 -33.96 26.51 6.78
N ILE A 44 -33.27 27.62 7.08
CA ILE A 44 -31.91 27.59 7.65
C ILE A 44 -31.95 26.76 8.93
N ASN A 45 -30.90 25.94 9.18
CA ASN A 45 -30.80 25.18 10.43
C ASN A 45 -31.03 26.12 11.63
N PRO A 46 -32.07 25.89 12.46
CA PRO A 46 -32.48 26.85 13.48
C PRO A 46 -31.42 27.09 14.56
N ILE A 47 -30.48 26.12 14.79
CA ILE A 47 -29.37 26.31 15.72
C ILE A 47 -28.35 27.29 15.13
N LEU A 48 -28.01 27.12 13.85
CA LEU A 48 -27.11 28.04 13.12
C LEU A 48 -27.68 29.45 13.07
N TYR A 49 -28.98 29.56 12.74
CA TYR A 49 -29.67 30.84 12.68
C TYR A 49 -29.70 31.54 14.05
N SER A 50 -30.02 30.81 15.12
CA SER A 50 -30.02 31.35 16.48
C SER A 50 -28.60 31.73 16.94
N ALA A 51 -27.57 30.94 16.57
CA ALA A 51 -26.19 31.28 16.86
C ALA A 51 -25.70 32.53 16.10
N GLN A 52 -26.11 32.69 14.84
CA GLN A 52 -25.86 33.92 14.06
C GLN A 52 -26.55 35.15 14.66
N ASN A 53 -27.83 35.04 15.03
CA ASN A 53 -28.54 36.12 15.70
C ASN A 53 -27.87 36.50 17.02
N LEU A 54 -27.40 35.52 17.79
CA LEU A 54 -26.62 35.78 19.01
C LEU A 54 -25.34 36.53 18.69
N ALA A 55 -24.53 36.06 17.76
CA ALA A 55 -23.27 36.71 17.39
C ALA A 55 -23.51 38.14 16.90
N ASN A 56 -24.48 38.37 16.02
CA ASN A 56 -24.86 39.68 15.53
C ASN A 56 -25.37 40.62 16.65
N SER A 57 -26.05 40.09 17.65
CA SER A 57 -26.49 40.89 18.82
C SER A 57 -25.33 41.35 19.70
N LEU A 58 -24.23 40.56 19.72
CA LEU A 58 -23.00 40.84 20.47
C LEU A 58 -22.03 41.75 19.70
N ASP A 59 -22.12 41.75 18.37
CA ASP A 59 -21.28 42.54 17.48
C ASP A 59 -22.00 42.91 16.17
N SER A 60 -22.75 44.00 16.19
CA SER A 60 -23.47 44.52 15.00
C SER A 60 -22.53 45.11 13.93
N THR A 61 -21.28 45.33 14.22
CA THR A 61 -20.28 45.98 13.34
C THR A 61 -19.33 44.97 12.65
N ASN A 62 -19.41 43.69 13.00
CA ASN A 62 -18.51 42.64 12.56
C ASN A 62 -17.02 42.98 12.80
N SER A 63 -16.73 43.58 13.97
CA SER A 63 -15.38 43.97 14.36
C SER A 63 -14.76 43.06 15.41
N LYS A 64 -15.56 42.23 16.09
CA LYS A 64 -15.16 41.34 17.17
C LYS A 64 -14.97 39.90 16.68
N CYS A 65 -13.97 39.21 17.22
CA CYS A 65 -13.87 37.75 17.06
C CYS A 65 -14.68 37.06 18.19
N ILE A 66 -15.76 36.40 17.83
CA ILE A 66 -16.69 35.75 18.75
C ILE A 66 -16.76 34.24 18.42
N VAL A 67 -16.58 33.42 19.46
CA VAL A 67 -16.84 31.96 19.39
C VAL A 67 -18.09 31.66 20.19
N VAL A 68 -19.13 31.17 19.52
CA VAL A 68 -20.33 30.59 20.11
C VAL A 68 -20.12 29.07 20.20
N PHE A 69 -20.51 28.48 21.31
CA PHE A 69 -20.43 27.04 21.55
C PHE A 69 -21.80 26.44 21.82
N TYR A 70 -22.11 25.32 21.21
CA TYR A 70 -23.34 24.58 21.43
C TYR A 70 -23.08 23.10 21.63
N ALA A 71 -23.71 22.50 22.65
CA ALA A 71 -23.79 21.07 22.88
C ALA A 71 -25.23 20.70 23.27
N PRO A 72 -25.86 19.69 22.64
CA PRO A 72 -27.23 19.28 22.94
C PRO A 72 -27.40 18.94 24.42
N GLY A 73 -28.48 19.46 25.03
CA GLY A 73 -28.82 19.21 26.44
C GLY A 73 -27.94 19.90 27.51
N ALA A 74 -26.93 20.66 27.11
CA ALA A 74 -26.13 21.44 28.06
C ALA A 74 -26.96 22.56 28.67
N LYS A 75 -26.88 22.70 30.00
CA LYS A 75 -27.61 23.71 30.74
C LYS A 75 -26.78 24.96 31.06
N SER A 76 -25.48 24.82 31.09
CA SER A 76 -24.54 25.91 31.39
C SER A 76 -23.16 25.59 30.81
N TYR A 77 -22.41 26.65 30.48
CA TYR A 77 -21.05 26.61 29.93
C TYR A 77 -20.06 27.46 30.74
N THR A 78 -20.45 27.99 31.88
CA THR A 78 -19.63 28.93 32.67
C THR A 78 -18.41 28.27 33.33
N ASP A 79 -18.34 26.95 33.27
CA ASP A 79 -17.19 26.15 33.69
C ASP A 79 -16.23 25.81 32.52
N LYS A 80 -16.47 26.34 31.32
CA LYS A 80 -15.67 26.10 30.12
C LYS A 80 -14.89 27.34 29.69
N ALA A 81 -13.72 27.12 29.09
CA ALA A 81 -12.88 28.21 28.57
C ALA A 81 -12.16 27.73 27.27
N PRO A 82 -11.85 28.64 26.36
CA PRO A 82 -11.02 28.30 25.19
C PRO A 82 -9.55 28.11 25.61
N TYR A 83 -8.95 27.05 25.11
CA TYR A 83 -7.52 26.82 25.12
C TYR A 83 -7.04 26.96 23.68
N MET A 84 -6.09 27.84 23.43
CA MET A 84 -5.70 28.24 22.08
C MET A 84 -4.18 28.26 21.92
N TRP A 85 -3.73 27.89 20.70
CA TRP A 85 -2.33 27.94 20.31
C TRP A 85 -2.17 28.12 18.80
N ILE A 86 -0.99 28.50 18.33
CA ILE A 86 -0.60 28.42 16.92
C ILE A 86 0.25 27.18 16.70
N THR A 87 0.30 26.69 15.47
CA THR A 87 1.11 25.51 15.10
C THR A 87 2.59 25.78 15.44
N GLY A 88 3.21 24.95 16.29
CA GLY A 88 4.56 25.10 16.80
C GLY A 88 4.72 26.02 18.01
N GLY A 89 3.63 26.59 18.54
CA GLY A 89 3.60 27.42 19.73
C GLY A 89 3.05 26.70 20.96
N GLU A 90 3.28 27.27 22.13
CA GLU A 90 2.71 26.79 23.40
C GLU A 90 1.25 27.24 23.55
N GLY A 91 0.36 26.30 23.90
CA GLY A 91 -1.04 26.58 24.16
C GLY A 91 -1.26 27.09 25.59
N LYS A 92 -2.25 27.97 25.77
CA LYS A 92 -2.72 28.41 27.09
C LYS A 92 -4.23 28.43 27.17
N VAL A 93 -4.78 28.16 28.34
CA VAL A 93 -6.18 28.38 28.64
C VAL A 93 -6.42 29.88 28.86
N SER A 94 -7.45 30.39 28.21
CA SER A 94 -7.90 31.75 28.46
C SER A 94 -8.36 31.90 29.91
N SER A 95 -8.09 33.06 30.55
CA SER A 95 -8.70 33.46 31.83
C SER A 95 -10.20 33.79 31.69
N VAL A 96 -10.68 33.95 30.45
CA VAL A 96 -12.09 34.22 30.14
C VAL A 96 -12.83 32.92 29.95
N VAL A 97 -13.86 32.69 30.76
CA VAL A 97 -14.79 31.57 30.64
C VAL A 97 -15.92 31.91 29.68
N LEU A 98 -16.55 30.87 29.09
CA LEU A 98 -17.76 31.06 28.28
C LEU A 98 -18.89 31.64 29.12
N GLN A 99 -19.59 32.60 28.54
CA GLN A 99 -20.81 33.14 29.12
C GLN A 99 -22.01 32.40 28.57
N ASN A 100 -23.07 32.25 29.38
CA ASN A 100 -24.32 31.64 28.93
C ASN A 100 -25.20 32.69 28.24
N ASN A 101 -25.84 32.26 27.16
CA ASN A 101 -26.93 32.99 26.55
C ASN A 101 -27.99 32.01 26.07
N LYS A 102 -29.26 32.41 26.26
CA LYS A 102 -30.38 31.67 25.70
C LYS A 102 -30.91 32.47 24.52
N GLN A 103 -30.71 31.98 23.32
CA GLN A 103 -31.24 32.55 22.10
C GLN A 103 -32.29 31.60 21.53
N ASP A 104 -33.52 32.12 21.30
CA ASP A 104 -34.69 31.33 20.92
C ASP A 104 -34.94 30.17 21.92
N SER A 105 -34.85 28.92 21.46
CA SER A 105 -35.03 27.75 22.34
C SER A 105 -33.70 27.11 22.76
N TYR A 106 -32.56 27.66 22.34
CA TYR A 106 -31.24 27.07 22.52
C TYR A 106 -30.44 27.77 23.62
N ASN A 107 -29.68 26.95 24.36
CA ASN A 107 -28.66 27.45 25.28
C ASN A 107 -27.31 27.43 24.57
N PHE A 108 -26.67 28.58 24.51
CA PHE A 108 -25.32 28.75 23.96
C PHE A 108 -24.32 29.17 25.04
N GLY A 109 -23.09 28.71 24.92
CA GLY A 109 -21.94 29.35 25.53
C GLY A 109 -21.30 30.29 24.51
N TYR A 110 -20.79 31.44 24.91
CA TYR A 110 -20.04 32.29 24.01
C TYR A 110 -18.87 32.97 24.71
N VAL A 111 -17.87 33.33 23.92
CA VAL A 111 -16.74 34.12 24.36
C VAL A 111 -16.33 35.09 23.24
N VAL A 112 -16.05 36.34 23.66
CA VAL A 112 -15.45 37.35 22.79
C VAL A 112 -13.92 37.20 22.92
N ILE A 113 -13.27 36.74 21.91
CA ILE A 113 -11.81 36.51 21.88
C ILE A 113 -11.09 37.82 21.59
N HIS A 114 -11.67 38.65 20.70
CA HIS A 114 -11.18 39.97 20.33
C HIS A 114 -12.32 40.93 20.15
N ASP A 115 -12.25 42.15 20.75
CA ASP A 115 -13.34 43.14 20.72
C ASP A 115 -13.13 44.26 19.69
N GLY A 116 -12.20 44.11 18.76
CA GLY A 116 -11.79 45.12 17.77
C GLY A 116 -10.60 45.96 18.22
N THR A 117 -10.35 46.06 19.52
CA THR A 117 -9.23 46.83 20.11
C THR A 117 -8.47 46.08 21.19
N THR A 118 -9.15 45.21 21.92
CA THR A 118 -8.60 44.49 23.07
C THR A 118 -8.78 42.98 22.89
N ILE A 119 -7.77 42.21 23.24
CA ILE A 119 -7.80 40.75 23.18
C ILE A 119 -8.17 40.20 24.56
N ALA A 120 -8.87 39.09 24.59
CA ALA A 120 -9.24 38.39 25.81
C ALA A 120 -8.00 38.12 26.67
N THR A 121 -8.04 38.47 27.92
CA THR A 121 -6.88 38.34 28.83
C THR A 121 -6.50 36.88 29.03
N GLY A 122 -5.18 36.63 29.04
CA GLY A 122 -4.62 35.29 29.28
C GLY A 122 -4.38 34.47 28.03
N LEU A 123 -4.71 34.95 26.84
CA LEU A 123 -4.27 34.28 25.58
C LEU A 123 -2.78 34.55 25.32
N PRO A 124 -2.06 33.61 24.69
CA PRO A 124 -0.70 33.83 24.23
C PRO A 124 -0.59 34.99 23.25
N SER A 125 0.49 35.74 23.27
CA SER A 125 0.70 36.91 22.40
C SER A 125 0.78 36.54 20.92
N ASP A 126 1.28 35.35 20.59
CA ASP A 126 1.37 34.80 19.23
C ASP A 126 -0.03 34.43 18.70
N VAL A 127 -0.91 33.84 19.52
CA VAL A 127 -2.32 33.58 19.20
C VAL A 127 -3.04 34.90 18.94
N SER A 128 -2.82 35.87 19.79
CA SER A 128 -3.39 37.22 19.66
C SER A 128 -2.97 37.89 18.35
N ASN A 129 -1.69 37.83 18.02
CA ASN A 129 -1.16 38.36 16.77
C ASN A 129 -1.67 37.61 15.55
N ALA A 130 -1.88 36.26 15.66
CA ALA A 130 -2.43 35.44 14.59
C ALA A 130 -3.87 35.85 14.29
N ILE A 131 -4.71 36.01 15.30
CA ILE A 131 -6.12 36.45 15.11
C ILE A 131 -6.18 37.84 14.47
N LEU A 132 -5.37 38.79 14.95
CA LEU A 132 -5.32 40.16 14.40
C LEU A 132 -4.77 40.21 12.97
N SER A 133 -3.94 39.24 12.59
CA SER A 133 -3.36 39.13 11.26
C SER A 133 -4.14 38.15 10.36
N GLU A 134 -5.35 37.77 10.75
CA GLU A 134 -6.22 36.82 10.02
C GLU A 134 -5.48 35.52 9.66
N LYS A 135 -4.79 34.92 10.63
CA LYS A 135 -4.15 33.60 10.51
C LYS A 135 -4.90 32.60 11.37
N ASP A 136 -5.02 31.38 10.89
CA ASP A 136 -5.68 30.30 11.59
C ASP A 136 -5.05 30.02 12.95
N VAL A 137 -5.89 29.69 13.93
CA VAL A 137 -5.47 29.35 15.29
C VAL A 137 -6.12 28.04 15.72
N ASN A 138 -5.37 27.23 16.47
CA ASN A 138 -5.90 26.00 17.04
C ASN A 138 -6.73 26.31 18.29
N LEU A 139 -7.80 25.54 18.50
CA LEU A 139 -8.79 25.75 19.56
C LEU A 139 -9.21 24.44 20.22
N ILE A 140 -9.27 24.40 21.53
CA ILE A 140 -10.03 23.43 22.32
C ILE A 140 -10.94 24.20 23.28
N ILE A 141 -12.20 23.84 23.38
CA ILE A 141 -13.07 24.27 24.48
C ILE A 141 -12.93 23.21 25.58
N LYS A 142 -12.51 23.57 26.76
CA LYS A 142 -12.24 22.66 27.88
C LYS A 142 -12.75 23.22 29.20
N ASN A 143 -12.69 22.44 30.28
CA ASN A 143 -12.94 22.93 31.62
C ASN A 143 -12.03 24.14 31.92
N SER A 144 -12.57 25.15 32.56
CA SER A 144 -11.78 26.29 33.00
C SER A 144 -10.70 25.87 34.01
N GLY A 145 -9.55 26.54 33.96
CA GLY A 145 -8.37 26.15 34.76
C GLY A 145 -7.57 25.00 34.16
N GLU A 146 -6.80 24.27 34.97
CA GLU A 146 -5.83 23.27 34.51
C GLU A 146 -6.44 21.88 34.23
N GLY A 147 -7.70 21.63 34.54
CA GLY A 147 -8.35 20.33 34.37
C GLY A 147 -8.64 19.98 32.89
N TRP A 148 -8.45 18.70 32.55
CA TRP A 148 -8.73 18.15 31.20
C TRP A 148 -9.80 17.03 31.23
N SER A 149 -10.61 16.96 32.27
CA SER A 149 -11.63 15.92 32.42
C SER A 149 -12.77 16.03 31.40
N TRP A 150 -12.98 17.22 30.85
CA TRP A 150 -13.91 17.48 29.77
C TRP A 150 -13.30 18.46 28.76
N GLN A 151 -13.29 18.12 27.47
CA GLN A 151 -12.79 18.97 26.39
C GLN A 151 -13.39 18.56 25.04
N THR A 152 -13.38 19.48 24.07
CA THR A 152 -13.60 19.17 22.67
C THR A 152 -12.37 18.46 22.10
N PRO A 153 -12.44 17.83 20.89
CA PRO A 153 -11.26 17.56 20.08
C PRO A 153 -10.46 18.82 19.76
N ASP A 154 -9.29 18.66 19.21
CA ASP A 154 -8.51 19.75 18.61
C ASP A 154 -9.25 20.27 17.38
N LEU A 155 -9.43 21.58 17.32
CA LEU A 155 -10.16 22.29 16.27
C LEU A 155 -9.27 23.40 15.72
N VAL A 156 -9.52 23.80 14.47
CA VAL A 156 -8.88 24.97 13.85
C VAL A 156 -9.94 26.03 13.62
N LEU A 157 -9.73 27.19 14.21
CA LEU A 157 -10.56 28.37 13.97
C LEU A 157 -10.02 29.06 12.71
N PRO A 158 -10.79 29.08 11.58
CA PRO A 158 -10.28 29.50 10.28
C PRO A 158 -10.33 31.01 10.11
N THR A 159 -9.58 31.74 10.94
CA THR A 159 -9.54 33.22 10.93
C THR A 159 -8.90 33.77 9.66
N SER A 160 -8.14 32.98 8.92
CA SER A 160 -7.60 33.34 7.59
C SER A 160 -8.69 33.53 6.52
N SER A 161 -9.91 33.04 6.77
CA SER A 161 -11.05 33.23 5.88
C SER A 161 -11.66 34.63 5.91
N GLY A 162 -11.19 35.50 6.83
CA GLY A 162 -11.77 36.83 7.07
C GLY A 162 -13.06 36.86 7.91
N ASN A 163 -13.58 35.66 8.26
CA ASN A 163 -14.73 35.56 9.16
C ASN A 163 -14.31 35.86 10.60
N LYS A 164 -15.23 36.39 11.40
CA LYS A 164 -14.99 36.78 12.80
C LYS A 164 -15.95 36.13 13.80
N HIS A 165 -17.09 35.66 13.34
CA HIS A 165 -18.07 34.99 14.16
C HIS A 165 -18.12 33.51 13.84
N TYR A 166 -18.04 32.66 14.85
CA TYR A 166 -17.95 31.19 14.68
C TYR A 166 -18.89 30.46 15.65
N LEU A 167 -19.53 29.39 15.18
CA LEU A 167 -20.20 28.42 16.02
C LEU A 167 -19.35 27.14 16.08
N VAL A 168 -18.95 26.73 17.27
CA VAL A 168 -18.43 25.37 17.56
C VAL A 168 -19.63 24.53 18.03
N TRP A 169 -20.05 23.59 17.24
CA TRP A 169 -21.16 22.70 17.52
C TRP A 169 -20.62 21.31 17.89
N SER A 170 -20.83 20.91 19.14
CA SER A 170 -20.56 19.55 19.60
C SER A 170 -21.77 18.65 19.39
N GLU A 171 -21.59 17.46 18.84
CA GLU A 171 -22.67 16.50 18.60
C GLU A 171 -23.34 16.04 19.89
N LYS A 172 -22.57 15.92 20.97
CA LYS A 172 -23.03 15.51 22.31
C LYS A 172 -22.41 16.39 23.38
N ASN A 173 -23.10 16.52 24.50
CA ASN A 173 -22.51 17.14 25.69
C ASN A 173 -21.61 16.14 26.43
N ALA A 174 -20.55 15.69 25.77
CA ALA A 174 -19.59 14.73 26.31
C ALA A 174 -18.15 15.13 25.92
N SER A 175 -17.19 14.75 26.76
CA SER A 175 -15.76 15.02 26.49
C SER A 175 -15.33 14.32 25.21
N LYS A 176 -14.58 15.05 24.37
CA LYS A 176 -14.07 14.58 23.06
C LYS A 176 -15.17 14.14 22.07
N SER A 177 -16.41 14.64 22.24
CA SER A 177 -17.44 14.47 21.25
C SER A 177 -17.05 15.17 19.94
N ALA A 178 -17.42 14.61 18.80
CA ALA A 178 -17.20 15.24 17.50
C ALA A 178 -17.78 16.67 17.50
N CYS A 179 -17.04 17.61 16.90
CA CYS A 179 -17.42 19.01 16.81
C CYS A 179 -17.24 19.52 15.39
N SER A 180 -18.15 20.40 14.96
CA SER A 180 -18.04 21.13 13.70
C SER A 180 -17.89 22.64 13.98
N ILE A 181 -17.15 23.35 13.12
CA ILE A 181 -17.02 24.79 13.17
C ILE A 181 -17.75 25.40 11.97
N PHE A 182 -18.60 26.37 12.24
CA PHE A 182 -19.33 27.11 11.23
C PHE A 182 -18.97 28.61 11.32
N ALA A 183 -18.65 29.23 10.18
CA ALA A 183 -18.54 30.67 10.09
C ALA A 183 -19.94 31.28 10.07
N LEU A 184 -20.24 32.23 10.97
CA LEU A 184 -21.53 32.85 11.15
C LEU A 184 -21.66 34.19 10.40
N ASP A 185 -20.54 34.70 9.84
CA ASP A 185 -20.50 35.97 9.10
C ASP A 185 -20.91 35.79 7.64
N SER A 186 -20.80 34.64 7.11
CA SER A 186 -21.29 34.30 5.79
C SER A 186 -22.79 34.10 5.82
N ALA A 187 -23.49 34.55 4.79
CA ALA A 187 -24.89 34.27 4.61
C ALA A 187 -25.13 32.77 4.68
N LEU A 188 -25.95 32.30 5.61
CA LEU A 188 -26.30 30.88 5.77
C LEU A 188 -27.31 30.49 4.68
N GLU A 189 -26.87 30.62 3.41
CA GLU A 189 -27.67 30.19 2.28
C GLU A 189 -27.68 28.64 2.24
N PRO A 190 -28.83 28.00 2.07
CA PRO A 190 -28.91 26.56 1.87
C PRO A 190 -28.02 26.14 0.70
N SER A 191 -27.31 25.01 0.84
CA SER A 191 -26.47 24.53 -0.24
C SER A 191 -26.71 23.05 -0.53
N ILE A 192 -26.49 22.67 -1.78
CA ILE A 192 -26.24 21.27 -2.15
C ILE A 192 -24.75 21.03 -1.86
N SER A 193 -24.46 20.18 -0.88
CA SER A 193 -23.10 19.91 -0.40
C SER A 193 -22.47 18.68 -1.04
N GLY A 194 -23.29 17.79 -1.65
CA GLY A 194 -22.83 16.61 -2.35
C GLY A 194 -23.86 16.09 -3.33
N ALA A 195 -23.42 15.52 -4.44
CA ALA A 195 -24.27 14.84 -5.41
C ALA A 195 -23.50 13.73 -6.09
N THR A 196 -23.91 12.48 -5.87
CA THR A 196 -23.20 11.29 -6.35
C THR A 196 -24.20 10.30 -6.97
N MET A 197 -23.94 9.84 -8.18
CA MET A 197 -24.68 8.74 -8.77
C MET A 197 -24.36 7.43 -8.06
N GLU A 198 -25.38 6.67 -7.68
CA GLU A 198 -25.23 5.31 -7.15
C GLU A 198 -25.35 4.25 -8.25
N THR A 199 -26.21 4.53 -9.22
CA THR A 199 -26.39 3.72 -10.44
C THR A 199 -26.49 4.66 -11.65
N ASP A 200 -26.78 4.14 -12.84
CA ASP A 200 -26.99 4.96 -14.03
C ASP A 200 -28.27 5.83 -14.00
N SER A 201 -29.14 5.61 -13.04
CA SER A 201 -30.46 6.29 -12.91
C SER A 201 -30.82 6.69 -11.49
N GLU A 202 -29.94 6.47 -10.51
CA GLU A 202 -30.18 6.77 -9.09
C GLU A 202 -29.03 7.62 -8.52
N MET A 203 -29.40 8.64 -7.75
CA MET A 203 -28.44 9.61 -7.22
C MET A 203 -28.69 9.89 -5.74
N LYS A 204 -27.61 9.99 -4.99
CA LYS A 204 -27.58 10.50 -3.60
C LYS A 204 -27.23 11.98 -3.63
N VAL A 205 -28.01 12.82 -2.95
CA VAL A 205 -27.76 14.26 -2.82
C VAL A 205 -27.73 14.64 -1.35
N SER A 206 -26.69 15.38 -0.94
CA SER A 206 -26.54 15.89 0.43
C SER A 206 -26.77 17.39 0.44
N LEU A 207 -27.47 17.88 1.47
CA LEU A 207 -27.82 19.27 1.66
C LEU A 207 -27.25 19.81 2.97
N SER A 208 -26.97 21.08 3.03
CA SER A 208 -26.58 21.77 4.28
C SER A 208 -27.75 21.96 5.28
N VAL A 209 -28.97 21.74 4.81
CA VAL A 209 -30.21 21.90 5.59
C VAL A 209 -31.15 20.75 5.32
N LYS A 210 -32.04 20.43 6.31
CA LYS A 210 -33.11 19.47 6.07
C LYS A 210 -34.21 20.09 5.22
N LEU A 211 -34.68 19.33 4.24
CA LEU A 211 -35.73 19.73 3.32
C LEU A 211 -36.98 18.86 3.55
N GLY A 212 -38.14 19.50 3.69
CA GLY A 212 -39.45 18.84 3.61
C GLY A 212 -39.81 18.56 2.15
N LEU A 213 -39.98 17.29 1.80
CA LEU A 213 -40.33 16.88 0.43
C LEU A 213 -41.87 16.77 0.31
N GLN A 214 -42.41 17.13 -0.85
CA GLN A 214 -43.84 16.99 -1.10
C GLN A 214 -44.21 15.50 -1.30
N ASP A 215 -45.49 15.19 -1.01
CA ASP A 215 -45.97 13.79 -0.97
C ASP A 215 -46.07 13.10 -2.32
N PHE A 216 -45.86 13.81 -3.42
CA PHE A 216 -46.01 13.28 -4.77
C PHE A 216 -44.72 13.33 -5.59
N ALA A 217 -44.51 12.30 -6.40
CA ALA A 217 -43.39 12.12 -7.30
C ALA A 217 -43.23 13.32 -8.22
N ASP A 218 -42.29 14.16 -7.93
CA ASP A 218 -41.78 15.22 -8.80
C ASP A 218 -40.33 15.55 -8.43
N SER A 219 -39.76 16.49 -9.12
CA SER A 219 -38.38 16.92 -8.88
C SER A 219 -38.19 17.65 -7.55
N ASN A 220 -39.23 17.97 -6.79
CA ASN A 220 -39.18 18.79 -5.58
C ASN A 220 -38.35 20.07 -5.77
N GLY A 221 -38.38 20.63 -6.99
CA GLY A 221 -37.64 21.83 -7.37
C GLY A 221 -36.18 21.62 -7.72
N PHE A 222 -35.69 20.35 -7.72
CA PHE A 222 -34.37 20.01 -8.23
C PHE A 222 -34.38 19.98 -9.77
N ILE A 223 -33.31 20.48 -10.37
CA ILE A 223 -33.10 20.53 -11.80
C ILE A 223 -31.73 19.88 -12.08
N LEU A 224 -31.71 18.79 -12.87
CA LEU A 224 -30.50 18.13 -13.36
C LEU A 224 -30.29 18.47 -14.83
N LYS A 225 -29.10 18.97 -15.19
CA LYS A 225 -28.72 19.30 -16.57
C LYS A 225 -27.40 18.66 -16.96
N ASP A 226 -27.26 18.33 -18.23
CA ASP A 226 -25.95 17.99 -18.80
C ASP A 226 -25.12 19.27 -19.09
N ASP A 227 -23.87 19.10 -19.48
CA ASP A 227 -22.93 20.16 -19.84
C ASP A 227 -23.35 21.01 -21.07
N LEU A 228 -24.29 20.51 -21.87
CA LEU A 228 -24.92 21.25 -22.96
C LEU A 228 -26.19 22.01 -22.55
N GLY A 229 -26.59 21.86 -21.27
CA GLY A 229 -27.78 22.53 -20.72
C GLY A 229 -29.10 21.78 -20.94
N SER A 230 -29.07 20.53 -21.46
CA SER A 230 -30.26 19.69 -21.61
C SER A 230 -30.74 19.19 -20.26
N GLU A 231 -32.03 19.33 -19.97
CA GLU A 231 -32.59 18.85 -18.71
C GLU A 231 -32.86 17.35 -18.72
N ILE A 232 -32.51 16.69 -17.60
CA ILE A 232 -32.78 15.29 -17.34
C ILE A 232 -33.98 15.20 -16.40
N THR A 233 -34.99 14.44 -16.78
CA THR A 233 -36.21 14.29 -15.99
C THR A 233 -35.96 13.53 -14.70
N ILE A 234 -36.30 14.15 -13.56
CA ILE A 234 -36.30 13.54 -12.26
C ILE A 234 -37.68 12.89 -12.05
N GLU A 235 -37.70 11.60 -11.75
CA GLU A 235 -38.93 10.81 -11.52
C GLU A 235 -39.41 10.90 -10.08
N ASP A 236 -38.49 10.83 -9.10
CA ASP A 236 -38.83 10.82 -7.67
C ASP A 236 -37.69 11.40 -6.81
N VAL A 237 -38.05 12.01 -5.68
CA VAL A 237 -37.13 12.52 -4.66
C VAL A 237 -37.63 12.06 -3.30
N LYS A 238 -36.80 11.33 -2.54
CA LYS A 238 -37.12 10.80 -1.21
C LYS A 238 -36.02 11.06 -0.20
N ASN A 239 -36.36 10.84 1.08
CA ASN A 239 -35.35 10.67 2.09
C ASN A 239 -34.50 9.42 1.78
N TYR A 240 -33.17 9.56 1.74
CA TYR A 240 -32.23 8.50 1.38
C TYR A 240 -32.36 7.26 2.29
N THR A 241 -32.53 7.46 3.58
CA THR A 241 -32.65 6.37 4.55
C THR A 241 -33.91 5.50 4.31
N TYR A 242 -34.93 6.05 3.69
CA TYR A 242 -36.23 5.41 3.45
C TYR A 242 -36.54 5.22 1.98
N LYS A 243 -35.52 5.18 1.13
CA LYS A 243 -35.68 5.12 -0.34
C LYS A 243 -36.48 3.92 -0.83
N ASP A 244 -36.41 2.79 -0.13
CA ASP A 244 -37.09 1.53 -0.49
C ASP A 244 -38.51 1.44 0.08
N LEU A 245 -38.95 2.41 0.91
CA LEU A 245 -40.27 2.41 1.52
C LEU A 245 -41.27 3.23 0.70
N THR A 246 -42.51 2.80 0.73
CA THR A 246 -43.63 3.53 0.14
C THR A 246 -44.19 4.60 1.07
N ASP A 247 -43.92 4.51 2.38
CA ASP A 247 -44.32 5.49 3.40
C ASP A 247 -43.54 6.79 3.23
N ARG A 248 -44.20 7.86 2.92
CA ARG A 248 -43.64 9.20 2.73
C ARG A 248 -43.73 10.09 3.97
N SER A 249 -44.22 9.59 5.11
CA SER A 249 -44.25 10.34 6.38
C SER A 249 -42.86 10.78 6.86
N GLN A 250 -41.81 10.13 6.33
CA GLN A 250 -40.40 10.39 6.66
C GLN A 250 -39.68 11.28 5.63
N ASN A 251 -40.40 11.98 4.77
CA ASN A 251 -39.81 12.83 3.72
C ASN A 251 -39.29 14.18 4.26
N PHE A 252 -38.52 14.15 5.36
CA PHE A 252 -37.80 15.32 5.88
C PHE A 252 -36.35 14.93 6.10
N ALA A 253 -35.46 15.39 5.22
CA ALA A 253 -34.07 14.93 5.20
C ALA A 253 -33.10 15.98 4.63
N ASP A 254 -31.83 15.83 5.01
CA ASP A 254 -30.68 16.53 4.44
C ASP A 254 -29.87 15.61 3.51
N THR A 255 -30.22 14.32 3.46
CA THR A 255 -29.67 13.37 2.51
C THR A 255 -30.81 12.75 1.72
N LEU A 256 -30.77 12.96 0.41
CA LEU A 256 -31.85 12.64 -0.50
C LEU A 256 -31.44 11.53 -1.48
N TYR A 257 -32.44 10.71 -1.82
CA TYR A 257 -32.41 9.80 -2.96
C TYR A 257 -33.19 10.47 -4.10
N ILE A 258 -32.59 10.54 -5.27
CA ILE A 258 -33.19 11.05 -6.50
C ILE A 258 -33.17 9.97 -7.55
N LYS A 259 -34.35 9.63 -8.08
CA LYS A 259 -34.51 8.67 -9.18
C LYS A 259 -34.75 9.43 -10.47
N LEU A 260 -34.06 9.03 -11.53
CA LEU A 260 -34.16 9.61 -12.86
C LEU A 260 -35.09 8.77 -13.73
N ALA A 261 -35.81 9.42 -14.65
CA ALA A 261 -36.68 8.75 -15.61
C ALA A 261 -35.91 8.01 -16.73
N GLN A 262 -34.61 8.26 -16.86
CA GLN A 262 -33.73 7.66 -17.85
C GLN A 262 -32.34 7.43 -17.29
N LYS A 263 -31.60 6.49 -17.89
CA LYS A 263 -30.19 6.24 -17.62
C LYS A 263 -29.35 7.44 -18.09
N LEU A 264 -28.34 7.83 -17.34
CA LEU A 264 -27.37 8.83 -17.73
C LEU A 264 -26.34 8.27 -18.70
N ASP A 265 -25.92 9.08 -19.63
CA ASP A 265 -24.75 8.87 -20.48
C ASP A 265 -23.52 9.40 -19.75
N PHE A 266 -22.72 8.52 -19.17
CA PHE A 266 -21.53 8.90 -18.41
C PHE A 266 -20.39 9.48 -19.25
N SER A 267 -20.55 9.60 -20.57
CA SER A 267 -19.64 10.42 -21.40
C SER A 267 -19.85 11.92 -21.22
N LYS A 268 -20.90 12.34 -20.50
CA LYS A 268 -21.28 13.73 -20.24
C LYS A 268 -21.05 14.13 -18.78
N THR A 269 -20.93 15.43 -18.54
CA THR A 269 -20.92 16.01 -17.21
C THR A 269 -22.32 16.51 -16.84
N TYR A 270 -22.71 16.29 -15.58
CA TYR A 270 -24.03 16.69 -15.08
C TYR A 270 -23.93 17.64 -13.90
N TYR A 271 -24.91 18.53 -13.79
CA TYR A 271 -25.01 19.51 -12.70
C TYR A 271 -26.43 19.50 -12.14
N ILE A 272 -26.52 19.38 -10.80
CA ILE A 272 -27.79 19.46 -10.08
C ILE A 272 -27.89 20.80 -9.38
N SER A 273 -29.05 21.45 -9.52
CA SER A 273 -29.36 22.73 -8.90
C SER A 273 -30.74 22.73 -8.27
N ARG A 274 -30.99 23.68 -7.38
CA ARG A 274 -32.31 23.95 -6.82
C ARG A 274 -32.41 25.44 -6.56
N GLU A 275 -33.58 26.06 -6.85
CA GLU A 275 -33.81 27.47 -6.58
C GLU A 275 -33.65 27.75 -5.09
N GLY A 276 -32.96 28.84 -4.73
CA GLY A 276 -32.67 29.23 -3.37
C GLY A 276 -31.48 28.46 -2.73
N PHE A 277 -30.80 27.57 -3.45
CA PHE A 277 -29.61 26.84 -2.99
C PHE A 277 -28.35 27.27 -3.73
N THR A 278 -27.21 27.17 -3.05
CA THR A 278 -25.89 27.31 -3.66
C THR A 278 -25.28 25.93 -3.97
N PRO A 279 -24.43 25.82 -5.01
CA PRO A 279 -24.07 26.83 -6.00
C PRO A 279 -25.23 27.12 -6.99
N LYS A 280 -25.46 28.38 -7.31
CA LYS A 280 -26.60 28.81 -8.17
C LYS A 280 -26.58 28.20 -9.56
N ASN A 281 -25.39 27.89 -10.09
CA ASN A 281 -25.21 27.25 -11.40
C ASN A 281 -25.26 25.72 -11.35
N GLY A 282 -25.58 25.16 -10.18
CA GLY A 282 -25.62 23.72 -9.93
C GLY A 282 -24.27 23.13 -9.44
N LEU A 283 -24.38 22.12 -8.60
CA LEU A 283 -23.25 21.33 -8.14
C LEU A 283 -22.97 20.24 -9.18
N LYS A 284 -21.71 20.05 -9.54
CA LYS A 284 -21.29 18.94 -10.40
C LYS A 284 -21.63 17.60 -9.74
N VAL A 285 -22.28 16.72 -10.49
CA VAL A 285 -22.62 15.37 -10.05
C VAL A 285 -21.41 14.47 -10.22
N ILE A 286 -21.06 13.73 -9.18
CA ILE A 286 -20.02 12.71 -9.20
C ILE A 286 -20.62 11.43 -9.81
N THR A 287 -20.04 10.98 -10.93
CA THR A 287 -20.54 9.82 -11.68
C THR A 287 -19.59 8.63 -11.63
N SER A 288 -18.40 8.80 -11.08
CA SER A 288 -17.29 7.84 -11.17
C SER A 288 -17.63 6.44 -10.63
N ASN A 289 -18.29 6.33 -9.47
CA ASN A 289 -18.68 5.05 -8.89
C ASN A 289 -19.75 4.31 -9.74
N ALA A 290 -20.75 5.04 -10.20
CA ALA A 290 -21.81 4.48 -11.05
C ALA A 290 -21.28 4.08 -12.44
N LEU A 291 -20.42 4.92 -13.02
CA LEU A 291 -19.71 4.59 -14.26
C LEU A 291 -18.95 3.28 -14.09
N LYS A 292 -18.09 3.19 -13.10
CA LYS A 292 -17.29 1.99 -12.83
C LYS A 292 -18.16 0.74 -12.68
N THR A 293 -19.24 0.82 -11.91
CA THR A 293 -20.16 -0.29 -11.72
C THR A 293 -20.83 -0.71 -13.03
N SER A 294 -21.25 0.25 -13.87
CA SER A 294 -21.86 -0.04 -15.16
C SER A 294 -20.89 -0.71 -16.14
N LEU A 295 -19.61 -0.45 -16.03
CA LEU A 295 -18.59 -1.04 -16.91
C LEU A 295 -18.34 -2.53 -16.62
N ASN A 296 -18.71 -3.02 -15.44
CA ASN A 296 -18.62 -4.46 -15.14
C ASN A 296 -19.56 -5.33 -15.98
N GLU A 297 -20.50 -4.73 -16.71
CA GLU A 297 -21.34 -5.44 -17.68
C GLU A 297 -20.59 -5.69 -19.01
N PHE A 298 -19.50 -4.94 -19.29
CA PHE A 298 -18.69 -5.08 -20.50
C PHE A 298 -17.45 -5.93 -20.17
N VAL A 299 -17.53 -7.23 -20.35
CA VAL A 299 -16.42 -8.15 -20.05
C VAL A 299 -15.91 -8.77 -21.36
N TYR A 300 -14.59 -8.79 -21.54
CA TYR A 300 -13.91 -9.42 -22.64
C TYR A 300 -12.83 -10.39 -22.13
N THR A 301 -13.01 -11.68 -22.33
CA THR A 301 -12.21 -12.74 -21.68
C THR A 301 -11.44 -13.62 -22.65
N GLU A 302 -11.29 -13.23 -23.92
CA GLU A 302 -10.59 -14.06 -24.93
C GLU A 302 -9.07 -14.11 -24.71
N GLY A 303 -8.49 -13.20 -23.90
CA GLY A 303 -7.06 -13.19 -23.53
C GLY A 303 -6.13 -12.78 -24.68
N ASP A 304 -6.64 -12.03 -25.68
CA ASP A 304 -5.89 -11.63 -26.86
C ASP A 304 -5.85 -10.08 -27.07
N LEU A 305 -5.94 -9.32 -25.96
CA LEU A 305 -5.76 -7.86 -25.99
C LEU A 305 -4.28 -7.51 -26.25
N GLY A 306 -4.07 -6.34 -26.86
CA GLY A 306 -2.78 -5.92 -27.40
C GLY A 306 -2.66 -6.19 -28.89
N ILE A 307 -1.53 -6.70 -29.35
CA ILE A 307 -1.26 -6.96 -30.77
C ILE A 307 -1.13 -8.46 -31.07
N SER A 308 -1.64 -8.84 -32.25
CA SER A 308 -1.50 -10.20 -32.79
C SER A 308 -1.04 -10.15 -34.23
N PHE A 309 -0.02 -10.94 -34.58
CA PHE A 309 0.53 -11.04 -35.94
C PHE A 309 -0.20 -12.08 -36.74
N ASN A 310 -0.65 -11.71 -37.95
CA ASN A 310 -1.39 -12.60 -38.84
C ASN A 310 -0.47 -13.22 -39.90
N ASP A 311 -0.83 -14.40 -40.40
CA ASP A 311 -0.06 -15.12 -41.42
C ASP A 311 0.09 -14.35 -42.75
N ASP A 312 -0.82 -13.39 -43.02
CA ASP A 312 -0.77 -12.53 -44.23
C ASP A 312 0.12 -11.29 -44.09
N GLY A 313 0.81 -11.15 -42.93
CA GLY A 313 1.70 -10.02 -42.65
C GLY A 313 0.98 -8.79 -42.14
N THR A 314 -0.31 -8.84 -41.87
CA THR A 314 -1.04 -7.80 -41.17
C THR A 314 -0.92 -7.98 -39.65
N VAL A 315 -1.24 -6.92 -38.89
CA VAL A 315 -1.32 -6.97 -37.42
C VAL A 315 -2.72 -6.55 -36.99
N THR A 316 -3.28 -7.31 -36.07
CA THR A 316 -4.53 -6.98 -35.40
C THR A 316 -4.21 -6.30 -34.07
N PHE A 317 -4.81 -5.15 -33.84
CA PHE A 317 -4.71 -4.33 -32.63
C PHE A 317 -6.04 -4.41 -31.89
N LYS A 318 -6.01 -4.73 -30.60
CA LYS A 318 -7.17 -4.86 -29.75
C LYS A 318 -6.94 -4.15 -28.41
N THR A 319 -7.89 -3.32 -27.99
CA THR A 319 -7.89 -2.72 -26.66
C THR A 319 -9.32 -2.63 -26.12
N TRP A 320 -9.48 -2.80 -24.81
CA TRP A 320 -10.76 -2.66 -24.15
C TRP A 320 -10.94 -1.24 -23.63
N ALA A 321 -11.89 -0.50 -24.21
CA ALA A 321 -12.17 0.90 -23.85
C ALA A 321 -13.66 1.22 -24.02
N PRO A 322 -14.55 0.65 -23.18
CA PRO A 322 -15.99 0.79 -23.35
C PRO A 322 -16.51 2.22 -23.23
N THR A 323 -15.81 3.10 -22.50
CA THR A 323 -16.15 4.53 -22.36
C THR A 323 -15.76 5.38 -23.55
N ALA A 324 -14.88 4.89 -24.41
CA ALA A 324 -14.40 5.67 -25.55
C ALA A 324 -15.52 5.92 -26.59
N SER A 325 -15.68 7.17 -26.98
CA SER A 325 -16.57 7.60 -28.08
C SER A 325 -15.86 7.51 -29.43
N GLU A 326 -14.55 7.63 -29.46
CA GLU A 326 -13.68 7.51 -30.64
C GLU A 326 -12.35 6.90 -30.24
N LEU A 327 -11.82 5.99 -31.05
CA LEU A 327 -10.50 5.41 -30.89
C LEU A 327 -9.79 5.25 -32.22
N LYS A 328 -8.56 5.78 -32.31
CA LYS A 328 -7.72 5.68 -33.50
C LYS A 328 -6.38 5.06 -33.16
N LEU A 329 -5.88 4.20 -34.03
CA LEU A 329 -4.53 3.69 -34.03
C LEU A 329 -3.61 4.71 -34.69
N LEU A 330 -2.56 5.15 -34.01
CA LEU A 330 -1.51 6.04 -34.49
C LEU A 330 -0.25 5.20 -34.73
N LEU A 331 0.31 5.27 -35.94
CA LEU A 331 1.48 4.52 -36.36
C LEU A 331 2.68 5.43 -36.59
N PHE A 332 3.86 5.00 -36.09
CA PHE A 332 5.11 5.78 -36.16
C PHE A 332 6.25 4.91 -36.72
N THR A 333 7.12 5.50 -37.54
CA THR A 333 8.26 4.82 -38.17
C THR A 333 9.47 4.68 -37.25
N ASN A 334 9.60 5.58 -36.25
CA ASN A 334 10.72 5.56 -35.29
C ASN A 334 10.33 6.25 -33.98
N SER A 335 11.20 6.19 -32.95
CA SER A 335 11.01 6.79 -31.64
C SER A 335 11.31 8.28 -31.55
N SER A 336 11.92 8.90 -32.55
CA SER A 336 12.38 10.30 -32.50
C SER A 336 11.26 11.35 -32.56
N SER A 337 10.06 10.96 -32.99
CA SER A 337 8.89 11.85 -33.05
C SER A 337 7.60 11.05 -32.82
N LEU A 338 7.22 10.87 -31.56
CA LEU A 338 6.02 10.14 -31.15
C LEU A 338 4.80 11.04 -30.87
N THR A 339 4.85 12.29 -31.34
CA THR A 339 3.75 13.27 -31.25
C THR A 339 3.00 13.43 -32.57
N ASN A 340 3.67 13.20 -33.70
CA ASN A 340 3.12 13.35 -35.04
C ASN A 340 3.09 12.01 -35.77
N PRO A 341 1.94 11.31 -35.80
CA PRO A 341 1.86 9.99 -36.41
C PRO A 341 2.11 10.03 -37.91
N ASN A 342 2.82 9.04 -38.44
CA ASN A 342 3.03 8.85 -39.86
C ASN A 342 1.77 8.29 -40.55
N SER A 343 0.91 7.61 -39.82
CA SER A 343 -0.40 7.14 -40.28
C SER A 343 -1.38 7.08 -39.10
N THR A 344 -2.65 7.24 -39.43
CA THR A 344 -3.76 7.14 -38.46
C THR A 344 -4.84 6.24 -39.06
N VAL A 345 -5.32 5.25 -38.27
CA VAL A 345 -6.35 4.31 -38.71
C VAL A 345 -7.50 4.31 -37.69
N ASP A 346 -8.73 4.43 -38.18
CA ASP A 346 -9.90 4.35 -37.29
C ASP A 346 -10.11 2.91 -36.83
N MET A 347 -10.40 2.72 -35.53
CA MET A 347 -10.74 1.42 -34.97
C MET A 347 -12.25 1.23 -34.88
N GLN A 348 -12.68 -0.03 -34.80
CA GLN A 348 -14.10 -0.39 -34.73
C GLN A 348 -14.45 -0.88 -33.33
N LYS A 349 -15.56 -0.38 -32.78
CA LYS A 349 -16.07 -0.74 -31.46
C LYS A 349 -17.07 -1.89 -31.54
N ASP A 350 -16.88 -2.92 -30.77
CA ASP A 350 -17.95 -3.86 -30.40
C ASP A 350 -18.71 -3.28 -29.20
N ALA A 351 -19.95 -2.86 -29.47
CA ALA A 351 -20.79 -2.23 -28.44
C ALA A 351 -21.22 -3.20 -27.31
N SER A 352 -21.14 -4.50 -27.51
CA SER A 352 -21.55 -5.50 -26.52
C SER A 352 -20.45 -5.78 -25.49
N THR A 353 -19.19 -5.70 -25.89
CA THR A 353 -18.02 -6.00 -25.02
C THR A 353 -17.18 -4.76 -24.68
N GLY A 354 -17.37 -3.65 -25.38
CA GLY A 354 -16.53 -2.47 -25.25
C GLY A 354 -15.15 -2.60 -25.90
N LEU A 355 -14.91 -3.68 -26.65
CA LEU A 355 -13.68 -3.94 -27.39
C LEU A 355 -13.56 -2.99 -28.58
N TRP A 356 -12.36 -2.44 -28.78
CA TRP A 356 -11.97 -1.75 -30.00
C TRP A 356 -10.92 -2.56 -30.75
N SER A 357 -11.09 -2.71 -32.06
CA SER A 357 -10.15 -3.49 -32.87
C SER A 357 -9.94 -2.92 -34.27
N VAL A 358 -8.77 -3.20 -34.84
CA VAL A 358 -8.45 -2.96 -36.25
C VAL A 358 -7.37 -3.92 -36.72
N THR A 359 -7.50 -4.43 -37.94
CA THR A 359 -6.44 -5.19 -38.61
C THR A 359 -5.89 -4.36 -39.77
N THR A 360 -4.57 -4.14 -39.80
CA THR A 360 -3.94 -3.32 -40.82
C THR A 360 -2.51 -3.73 -41.12
N SER A 361 -1.98 -3.33 -42.26
CA SER A 361 -0.57 -3.50 -42.60
C SER A 361 0.29 -2.52 -41.78
N VAL A 362 1.35 -3.04 -41.18
CA VAL A 362 2.32 -2.26 -40.41
C VAL A 362 3.67 -2.10 -41.09
N SER A 363 3.77 -2.40 -42.41
CA SER A 363 5.02 -2.34 -43.13
C SER A 363 5.64 -0.92 -43.06
N GLY A 364 6.85 -0.85 -42.49
CA GLY A 364 7.59 0.39 -42.29
C GLY A 364 7.27 1.17 -41.02
N TYR A 365 6.34 0.69 -40.21
CA TYR A 365 6.07 1.26 -38.88
C TYR A 365 6.71 0.39 -37.78
N LYS A 366 7.22 1.05 -36.75
CA LYS A 366 7.90 0.40 -35.63
C LYS A 366 7.16 0.58 -34.29
N TYR A 367 6.43 1.70 -34.14
CA TYR A 367 5.73 2.02 -32.89
C TYR A 367 4.28 2.40 -33.15
N TYR A 368 3.43 2.28 -32.11
CA TYR A 368 2.03 2.71 -32.14
C TYR A 368 1.57 3.30 -30.82
N LYS A 369 0.50 4.07 -30.88
CA LYS A 369 -0.29 4.59 -29.74
C LYS A 369 -1.76 4.49 -30.07
N TYR A 370 -2.58 4.58 -29.05
CA TYR A 370 -4.02 4.79 -29.20
C TYR A 370 -4.36 6.25 -28.94
N ARG A 371 -5.11 6.89 -29.85
CA ARG A 371 -5.77 8.17 -29.58
C ARG A 371 -7.18 7.88 -29.15
N ILE A 372 -7.45 8.12 -27.86
CA ILE A 372 -8.69 7.74 -27.17
C ILE A 372 -9.44 9.02 -26.79
N THR A 373 -10.73 9.11 -27.14
CA THR A 373 -11.61 10.20 -26.71
C THR A 373 -12.62 9.67 -25.69
N ASN A 374 -12.47 10.09 -24.43
CA ASN A 374 -13.38 9.80 -23.31
C ASN A 374 -14.02 11.12 -22.84
N ALA A 375 -15.36 11.17 -22.75
CA ALA A 375 -16.10 12.34 -22.25
C ALA A 375 -15.63 13.67 -22.89
N GLY A 376 -15.33 13.68 -24.19
CA GLY A 376 -14.85 14.84 -24.94
C GLY A 376 -13.38 15.20 -24.75
N VAL A 377 -12.63 14.47 -23.91
CA VAL A 377 -11.18 14.63 -23.71
C VAL A 377 -10.44 13.59 -24.55
N THR A 378 -9.48 14.05 -25.37
CA THR A 378 -8.68 13.18 -26.24
C THR A 378 -7.24 13.09 -25.75
N ASN A 379 -6.74 11.85 -25.59
CA ASN A 379 -5.38 11.54 -25.16
C ASN A 379 -4.71 10.56 -26.11
N ASP A 380 -3.40 10.73 -26.33
CA ASP A 380 -2.55 9.76 -27.04
C ASP A 380 -1.87 8.87 -25.97
N VAL A 381 -2.24 7.59 -25.91
CA VAL A 381 -1.90 6.68 -24.83
C VAL A 381 -1.08 5.50 -25.35
N CYS A 382 -0.03 5.11 -24.65
CA CYS A 382 0.65 3.83 -24.86
C CYS A 382 -0.31 2.68 -24.54
N ASP A 383 -0.25 1.60 -25.29
CA ASP A 383 -1.08 0.42 -25.04
C ASP A 383 -0.66 -0.25 -23.72
N ILE A 384 -1.59 -0.37 -22.78
CA ILE A 384 -1.36 -1.03 -21.49
C ILE A 384 -1.08 -2.54 -21.61
N TYR A 385 -1.36 -3.14 -22.76
CA TYR A 385 -1.06 -4.55 -23.08
C TYR A 385 0.24 -4.72 -23.87
N ALA A 386 0.99 -3.64 -24.13
CA ALA A 386 2.26 -3.73 -24.83
C ALA A 386 3.26 -4.59 -24.07
N LYS A 387 4.07 -5.38 -24.82
CA LYS A 387 5.14 -6.24 -24.29
C LYS A 387 6.54 -5.65 -24.54
N ALA A 388 6.64 -4.61 -25.33
CA ALA A 388 7.82 -3.79 -25.57
C ALA A 388 7.40 -2.38 -25.93
N THR A 389 8.19 -1.37 -25.52
CA THR A 389 7.87 0.03 -25.72
C THR A 389 9.10 0.83 -26.17
N SER A 390 8.90 2.06 -26.60
CA SER A 390 9.96 3.07 -26.67
C SER A 390 10.40 3.47 -25.26
N ALA A 391 11.47 4.23 -25.13
CA ALA A 391 11.91 4.79 -23.85
C ALA A 391 10.74 5.48 -23.12
N ASP A 392 10.75 5.38 -21.78
CA ASP A 392 9.73 5.96 -20.87
C ASP A 392 8.29 5.51 -21.18
N SER A 393 8.10 4.36 -21.80
CA SER A 393 6.79 3.83 -22.22
C SER A 393 5.90 4.83 -22.98
N VAL A 394 6.51 5.70 -23.81
CA VAL A 394 5.78 6.72 -24.55
C VAL A 394 4.93 6.12 -25.67
N ALA A 395 5.41 5.05 -26.33
CA ALA A 395 4.68 4.35 -27.37
C ALA A 395 4.98 2.85 -27.33
N ALA A 396 4.01 2.04 -27.63
CA ALA A 396 4.16 0.59 -27.76
C ALA A 396 4.93 0.24 -29.03
N GLN A 397 5.78 -0.80 -28.97
CA GLN A 397 6.54 -1.30 -30.10
C GLN A 397 5.76 -2.40 -30.84
N ILE A 398 5.80 -2.38 -32.17
CA ILE A 398 5.22 -3.41 -33.04
C ILE A 398 6.23 -4.52 -33.19
N THR A 399 6.26 -5.48 -32.29
CA THR A 399 7.16 -6.63 -32.30
C THR A 399 6.54 -7.84 -31.60
N ASP A 400 6.84 -9.03 -32.12
CA ASP A 400 6.61 -10.27 -31.39
C ASP A 400 7.90 -10.65 -30.65
N ILE A 401 7.94 -10.35 -29.37
CA ILE A 401 9.13 -10.56 -28.54
C ILE A 401 9.56 -12.03 -28.43
N ASN A 402 8.71 -12.98 -28.79
CA ASN A 402 9.00 -14.41 -28.70
C ASN A 402 9.63 -15.00 -29.97
N THR A 403 9.47 -14.31 -31.09
CA THR A 403 10.03 -14.71 -32.40
C THR A 403 11.07 -13.71 -32.92
N ASP A 404 11.10 -12.48 -32.40
CA ASP A 404 12.09 -11.48 -32.78
C ASP A 404 13.49 -11.85 -32.20
N ALA A 405 14.44 -12.14 -33.08
CA ALA A 405 15.80 -12.48 -32.68
C ALA A 405 16.50 -11.37 -31.84
N ALA A 406 16.06 -10.11 -31.98
CA ALA A 406 16.57 -9.00 -31.18
C ALA A 406 16.15 -9.10 -29.70
N ALA A 407 15.08 -9.83 -29.38
CA ALA A 407 14.55 -10.03 -28.04
C ALA A 407 15.00 -11.35 -27.38
N ILE A 408 15.72 -12.23 -28.14
CA ILE A 408 16.14 -13.54 -27.62
C ILE A 408 17.61 -13.47 -27.19
N PRO A 409 17.95 -13.78 -25.95
CA PRO A 409 19.34 -13.87 -25.49
C PRO A 409 20.01 -15.13 -26.09
N THR A 410 21.32 -15.09 -26.17
CA THR A 410 22.15 -16.20 -26.73
C THR A 410 23.24 -16.60 -25.74
N GLY A 411 23.64 -17.87 -25.74
CA GLY A 411 24.71 -18.38 -24.86
C GLY A 411 24.21 -19.10 -23.61
N TYR A 412 22.90 -19.15 -23.39
CA TYR A 412 22.29 -19.88 -22.28
C TYR A 412 21.81 -21.28 -22.69
N THR A 413 21.70 -22.18 -21.69
CA THR A 413 21.39 -23.59 -21.94
C THR A 413 19.90 -23.87 -21.91
N ASN A 414 19.18 -23.21 -20.96
CA ASN A 414 17.82 -23.59 -20.61
C ASN A 414 16.76 -22.66 -21.24
N ASP A 415 17.01 -21.37 -21.26
CA ASP A 415 16.03 -20.36 -21.72
C ASP A 415 16.32 -19.99 -23.19
N THR A 416 15.90 -20.86 -24.10
CA THR A 416 16.22 -20.72 -25.55
C THR A 416 14.98 -20.40 -26.42
N ALA A 417 13.76 -20.57 -25.87
CA ALA A 417 12.48 -20.28 -26.52
C ALA A 417 11.45 -19.86 -25.49
N TYR A 418 10.50 -19.00 -25.88
CA TYR A 418 9.56 -18.34 -25.00
C TYR A 418 8.14 -18.35 -25.58
N GLY A 419 7.15 -17.93 -24.78
CA GLY A 419 5.80 -17.60 -25.21
C GLY A 419 4.76 -18.70 -25.03
N THR A 420 5.18 -19.92 -24.67
CA THR A 420 4.24 -21.05 -24.51
C THR A 420 4.53 -21.83 -23.24
N LYS A 421 3.54 -22.61 -22.78
CA LYS A 421 3.72 -23.54 -21.67
C LYS A 421 4.78 -24.62 -21.96
N ASP A 422 4.91 -25.03 -23.21
CA ASP A 422 5.88 -26.07 -23.59
C ASP A 422 7.32 -25.55 -23.58
N THR A 423 7.53 -24.25 -23.73
CA THR A 423 8.83 -23.59 -23.66
C THR A 423 9.17 -23.09 -22.26
N TYR A 424 8.18 -22.97 -21.36
CA TYR A 424 8.37 -22.47 -20.01
C TYR A 424 9.37 -23.34 -19.22
N TYR A 425 10.29 -22.70 -18.51
CA TYR A 425 11.33 -23.37 -17.75
C TYR A 425 11.28 -23.01 -16.26
N ASN A 426 11.42 -24.03 -15.42
CA ASN A 426 11.64 -23.90 -13.98
C ASN A 426 12.77 -24.85 -13.58
N PRO A 427 13.85 -24.38 -12.91
CA PRO A 427 14.98 -25.22 -12.46
C PRO A 427 14.55 -26.39 -11.57
N PHE A 428 13.39 -26.32 -10.93
CA PHE A 428 12.86 -27.37 -10.03
C PHE A 428 11.86 -28.31 -10.72
N GLY A 429 11.71 -28.19 -12.04
CA GLY A 429 10.75 -28.92 -12.84
C GLY A 429 9.37 -28.27 -12.86
N ASN A 430 8.72 -28.34 -14.01
CA ASN A 430 7.38 -27.80 -14.26
C ASN A 430 6.35 -28.92 -14.54
N SER A 431 6.73 -30.20 -14.30
CA SER A 431 5.84 -31.33 -14.46
C SER A 431 5.24 -31.77 -13.11
N GLY A 432 3.95 -32.11 -13.10
CA GLY A 432 3.24 -32.50 -11.87
C GLY A 432 3.80 -33.74 -11.13
N SER A 433 4.76 -34.49 -11.74
CA SER A 433 5.45 -35.62 -11.10
C SER A 433 6.58 -35.19 -10.17
N GLU A 434 7.02 -33.95 -10.25
CA GLU A 434 8.16 -33.40 -9.48
C GLU A 434 7.73 -32.18 -8.64
N THR A 435 6.45 -32.05 -8.32
CA THR A 435 5.93 -30.92 -7.52
C THR A 435 6.69 -30.80 -6.21
N LYS A 436 7.28 -29.62 -6.01
CA LYS A 436 7.94 -29.21 -4.77
C LYS A 436 6.96 -28.45 -3.91
N THR A 437 7.22 -28.43 -2.63
CA THR A 437 6.48 -27.54 -1.72
C THR A 437 7.24 -26.22 -1.54
N TYR A 438 6.56 -25.17 -1.13
CA TYR A 438 7.22 -23.90 -0.77
C TYR A 438 8.27 -24.10 0.32
N MET A 439 8.10 -25.13 1.17
CA MET A 439 9.04 -25.47 2.24
C MET A 439 10.39 -26.00 1.75
N ASP A 440 10.48 -26.42 0.49
CA ASP A 440 11.75 -26.79 -0.15
C ASP A 440 12.56 -25.54 -0.56
N ALA A 441 11.88 -24.40 -0.68
CA ALA A 441 12.49 -23.15 -1.14
C ALA A 441 13.32 -22.47 -0.03
N VAL A 442 14.35 -21.77 -0.47
CA VAL A 442 15.09 -20.75 0.27
C VAL A 442 15.14 -19.52 -0.61
N ILE A 443 14.45 -18.45 -0.21
CA ILE A 443 14.31 -17.23 -1.00
C ILE A 443 15.39 -16.23 -0.61
N TYR A 444 15.97 -15.56 -1.60
CA TYR A 444 16.98 -14.52 -1.45
C TYR A 444 16.52 -13.25 -2.16
N GLU A 445 16.20 -12.22 -1.39
CA GLU A 445 15.79 -10.94 -1.93
C GLU A 445 16.96 -10.10 -2.39
N MET A 446 16.87 -9.48 -3.56
CA MET A 446 17.93 -8.62 -4.09
C MET A 446 17.37 -7.48 -4.93
N HIS A 447 18.12 -6.36 -4.95
CA HIS A 447 17.92 -5.25 -5.86
C HIS A 447 19.04 -5.23 -6.89
N ILE A 448 18.70 -5.04 -8.16
CA ILE A 448 19.69 -5.12 -9.28
C ILE A 448 20.81 -4.12 -9.05
N ARG A 449 20.52 -2.85 -8.78
CA ARG A 449 21.54 -1.80 -8.62
C ARG A 449 22.46 -2.03 -7.42
N ASP A 450 21.94 -2.51 -6.30
CA ASP A 450 22.73 -2.79 -5.11
C ASP A 450 23.82 -3.83 -5.37
N TRP A 451 23.44 -4.89 -6.09
CA TRP A 451 24.34 -5.99 -6.44
C TRP A 451 25.25 -5.69 -7.62
N SER A 452 24.78 -4.94 -8.63
CA SER A 452 25.59 -4.54 -9.78
C SER A 452 26.87 -3.82 -9.36
N ARG A 453 26.80 -3.00 -8.32
CA ARG A 453 27.95 -2.23 -7.81
C ARG A 453 29.06 -3.09 -7.22
N LEU A 454 28.79 -4.35 -6.92
CA LEU A 454 29.81 -5.32 -6.50
C LEU A 454 30.79 -5.65 -7.63
N GLU A 455 30.37 -5.60 -8.89
CA GLU A 455 31.18 -5.85 -10.09
C GLU A 455 31.60 -4.56 -10.79
N VAL A 456 30.69 -3.60 -10.92
CA VAL A 456 30.88 -2.35 -11.64
C VAL A 456 30.66 -1.19 -10.65
N ALA A 457 31.74 -0.62 -10.14
CA ALA A 457 31.70 0.36 -9.04
C ALA A 457 30.79 1.57 -9.29
N ASP A 458 30.65 2.00 -10.54
CA ASP A 458 29.82 3.14 -10.92
C ASP A 458 28.50 2.72 -11.61
N SER A 459 28.09 1.43 -11.48
CA SER A 459 26.86 0.94 -12.09
C SER A 459 25.64 1.67 -11.53
N THR A 460 24.73 2.05 -12.43
CA THR A 460 23.38 2.53 -12.09
C THR A 460 22.37 1.37 -12.01
N GLY A 461 22.83 0.12 -12.06
CA GLY A 461 22.03 -1.10 -12.01
C GLY A 461 21.63 -1.57 -13.42
N LYS A 462 22.28 -2.63 -13.90
CA LYS A 462 21.99 -3.17 -15.24
C LYS A 462 21.70 -4.67 -15.16
N PHE A 463 20.77 -5.13 -16.01
CA PHE A 463 20.46 -6.56 -16.12
C PHE A 463 21.70 -7.37 -16.43
N LEU A 464 22.54 -6.89 -17.36
CA LEU A 464 23.76 -7.60 -17.78
C LEU A 464 24.86 -7.53 -16.72
N ASP A 465 24.92 -6.54 -15.84
CA ASP A 465 25.87 -6.55 -14.72
C ASP A 465 25.63 -7.74 -13.78
N ILE A 466 24.39 -8.20 -13.68
CA ILE A 466 24.04 -9.41 -12.92
C ILE A 466 24.26 -10.66 -13.78
N ALA A 467 23.76 -10.66 -15.04
CA ALA A 467 23.83 -11.81 -15.95
C ALA A 467 25.27 -12.29 -16.21
N ASP A 468 26.20 -11.35 -16.38
CA ASP A 468 27.61 -11.61 -16.71
C ASP A 468 28.49 -11.80 -15.45
N SER A 469 27.93 -11.64 -14.24
CA SER A 469 28.71 -11.76 -13.01
C SER A 469 28.71 -13.19 -12.45
N GLU A 470 29.73 -13.99 -12.77
CA GLU A 470 29.97 -15.27 -12.08
C GLU A 470 30.08 -15.08 -10.56
N LYS A 471 30.61 -13.95 -10.09
CA LYS A 471 30.82 -13.68 -8.67
C LYS A 471 29.50 -13.58 -7.94
N ILE A 472 28.54 -12.76 -8.43
CA ILE A 472 27.23 -12.58 -7.82
C ILE A 472 26.46 -13.90 -7.84
N ILE A 473 26.33 -14.53 -9.00
CA ILE A 473 25.58 -15.77 -9.17
C ILE A 473 26.18 -16.89 -8.32
N ASN A 474 27.52 -17.03 -8.31
CA ASN A 474 28.19 -18.08 -7.50
C ASN A 474 28.08 -17.78 -6.00
N HIS A 475 28.07 -16.54 -5.54
CA HIS A 475 27.84 -16.23 -4.13
C HIS A 475 26.48 -16.79 -3.69
N ILE A 476 25.40 -16.45 -4.40
CA ILE A 476 24.03 -16.88 -4.11
C ILE A 476 23.90 -18.42 -4.23
N LYS A 477 24.42 -19.00 -5.30
CA LYS A 477 24.43 -20.47 -5.53
C LYS A 477 25.14 -21.20 -4.40
N ASN A 478 26.35 -20.75 -4.03
CA ASN A 478 27.18 -21.38 -3.02
C ASN A 478 26.57 -21.28 -1.62
N LEU A 479 25.79 -20.27 -1.33
CA LEU A 479 25.02 -20.16 -0.09
C LEU A 479 23.97 -21.28 0.01
N GLY A 480 23.48 -21.76 -1.13
CA GLY A 480 22.49 -22.83 -1.21
C GLY A 480 21.07 -22.32 -1.42
N VAL A 481 20.91 -21.08 -1.80
CA VAL A 481 19.63 -20.46 -2.20
C VAL A 481 19.00 -21.24 -3.36
N THR A 482 17.69 -21.27 -3.42
CA THR A 482 16.91 -21.92 -4.48
C THR A 482 16.18 -20.92 -5.37
N HIS A 483 15.74 -19.79 -4.79
CA HIS A 483 14.99 -18.75 -5.49
C HIS A 483 15.60 -17.40 -5.18
N VAL A 484 15.82 -16.57 -6.19
CA VAL A 484 16.02 -15.13 -5.99
C VAL A 484 14.67 -14.42 -6.13
N GLN A 485 14.39 -13.47 -5.24
CA GLN A 485 13.32 -12.51 -5.41
C GLN A 485 13.96 -11.19 -5.78
N ILE A 486 13.64 -10.65 -6.94
CA ILE A 486 14.19 -9.38 -7.42
C ILE A 486 13.15 -8.29 -7.24
N LEU A 487 13.54 -7.17 -6.60
CA LEU A 487 12.73 -5.97 -6.45
C LEU A 487 12.18 -5.51 -7.80
N PRO A 488 11.17 -4.63 -7.87
CA PRO A 488 10.42 -4.37 -9.10
C PRO A 488 11.30 -4.17 -10.34
N MET A 489 11.02 -4.96 -11.37
CA MET A 489 11.77 -4.98 -12.63
C MET A 489 10.95 -4.51 -13.83
N PHE A 490 9.63 -4.26 -13.64
CA PHE A 490 8.80 -3.64 -14.67
C PHE A 490 8.94 -2.11 -14.63
N ASP A 491 8.50 -1.45 -15.70
CA ASP A 491 8.62 -0.02 -15.89
C ASP A 491 7.92 0.78 -14.79
N TYR A 492 8.67 1.67 -14.16
CA TYR A 492 8.19 2.57 -13.11
C TYR A 492 8.44 4.04 -13.48
N ALA A 493 7.70 4.95 -12.85
CA ALA A 493 7.62 6.35 -13.26
C ALA A 493 8.87 7.16 -12.92
N GLN A 494 9.99 6.73 -13.47
CA GLN A 494 11.26 7.46 -13.48
C GLN A 494 11.83 7.34 -14.89
N LYS A 495 12.34 8.44 -15.45
CA LYS A 495 12.85 8.43 -16.82
C LYS A 495 14.04 7.50 -16.97
N ASN A 496 14.16 6.88 -18.14
CA ASN A 496 15.25 5.95 -18.43
C ASN A 496 16.65 6.58 -18.33
N ASP A 497 16.78 7.90 -18.53
CA ASP A 497 18.03 8.66 -18.42
C ASP A 497 18.27 9.26 -17.02
N ASP A 498 17.39 9.02 -16.05
CA ASP A 498 17.55 9.45 -14.66
C ASP A 498 18.44 8.48 -13.89
N GLU A 499 19.51 8.98 -13.31
CA GLU A 499 20.48 8.19 -12.55
C GLU A 499 20.20 8.15 -11.03
N GLU A 500 19.16 8.84 -10.53
CA GLU A 500 18.80 8.81 -9.09
C GLU A 500 18.40 7.38 -8.66
N TYR A 501 18.77 7.02 -7.43
CA TYR A 501 18.43 5.71 -6.88
C TYR A 501 16.93 5.56 -6.62
N ASN A 502 16.37 4.40 -6.92
CA ASN A 502 14.95 4.08 -6.64
C ASN A 502 14.75 2.57 -6.57
N TRP A 503 13.91 2.09 -5.64
CA TRP A 503 13.54 0.67 -5.56
C TRP A 503 12.55 0.23 -6.63
N GLY A 504 11.80 1.15 -7.24
CA GLY A 504 10.85 0.85 -8.31
C GLY A 504 9.39 0.63 -7.88
N TYR A 505 9.02 0.94 -6.63
CA TYR A 505 7.64 0.78 -6.14
C TYR A 505 6.69 1.93 -6.55
N ASN A 506 6.85 2.48 -7.74
CA ASN A 506 5.98 3.48 -8.35
C ASN A 506 5.65 3.10 -9.80
N PRO A 507 4.91 2.00 -10.03
CA PRO A 507 4.72 1.39 -11.35
C PRO A 507 4.00 2.32 -12.32
N TYR A 508 4.47 2.30 -13.57
CA TYR A 508 3.89 3.06 -14.68
C TYR A 508 3.30 2.14 -15.75
N HIS A 509 4.07 1.11 -16.17
CA HIS A 509 3.61 0.10 -17.14
C HIS A 509 3.91 -1.32 -16.64
N TYR A 510 2.88 -2.12 -16.34
CA TYR A 510 3.05 -3.43 -15.69
C TYR A 510 3.64 -4.55 -16.57
N ASN A 511 3.69 -4.37 -17.91
CA ASN A 511 4.01 -5.48 -18.84
C ASN A 511 5.35 -5.32 -19.58
N VAL A 512 6.14 -4.29 -19.28
CA VAL A 512 7.43 -4.07 -19.96
C VAL A 512 8.56 -3.99 -18.93
N PRO A 513 9.78 -4.42 -19.26
CA PRO A 513 10.93 -4.28 -18.38
C PRO A 513 11.30 -2.83 -18.13
N GLU A 514 11.87 -2.54 -16.96
CA GLU A 514 12.40 -1.25 -16.59
C GLU A 514 13.58 -0.86 -17.50
N GLY A 515 13.43 0.26 -18.22
CA GLY A 515 14.42 0.73 -19.20
C GLY A 515 15.72 1.23 -18.57
N ARG A 516 15.72 1.66 -17.32
CA ARG A 516 16.93 2.09 -16.59
C ARG A 516 17.91 0.95 -16.34
N TYR A 517 17.44 -0.30 -16.36
CA TYR A 517 18.27 -1.48 -16.17
C TYR A 517 18.90 -2.00 -17.46
N VAL A 518 18.73 -1.27 -18.59
CA VAL A 518 19.36 -1.60 -19.87
C VAL A 518 20.78 -1.01 -19.94
N THR A 519 21.74 -1.74 -20.53
CA THR A 519 23.16 -1.39 -20.53
C THR A 519 23.58 -0.28 -21.49
N THR A 520 22.75 0.06 -22.46
CA THR A 520 22.99 1.13 -23.44
C THR A 520 21.83 2.12 -23.44
N ASP A 521 22.00 3.25 -24.17
CA ASP A 521 20.88 4.14 -24.41
C ASP A 521 19.68 3.34 -24.93
N TYR A 522 18.57 3.46 -24.24
CA TYR A 522 17.35 2.72 -24.53
C TYR A 522 16.76 3.17 -25.87
N GLU A 523 17.12 2.52 -26.93
CA GLU A 523 16.60 2.84 -28.28
C GLU A 523 15.40 1.98 -28.67
N ASP A 524 15.31 0.75 -28.10
CA ASP A 524 14.41 -0.29 -28.55
C ASP A 524 13.98 -1.21 -27.40
N GLY A 525 12.67 -1.40 -27.23
CA GLY A 525 12.10 -2.24 -26.19
C GLY A 525 12.53 -3.71 -26.28
N THR A 526 12.89 -4.21 -27.47
CA THR A 526 13.40 -5.59 -27.61
C THR A 526 14.74 -5.78 -26.90
N GLN A 527 15.56 -4.75 -26.77
CA GLN A 527 16.80 -4.81 -26.00
C GLN A 527 16.53 -5.01 -24.50
N ALA A 528 15.58 -4.26 -23.93
CA ALA A 528 15.21 -4.45 -22.52
C ALA A 528 14.67 -5.87 -22.26
N VAL A 529 13.83 -6.38 -23.16
CA VAL A 529 13.35 -7.75 -23.12
C VAL A 529 14.51 -8.75 -23.14
N LYS A 530 15.47 -8.57 -24.06
CA LYS A 530 16.62 -9.46 -24.21
C LYS A 530 17.51 -9.46 -22.97
N GLU A 531 17.83 -8.28 -22.43
CA GLU A 531 18.74 -8.15 -21.28
C GLU A 531 18.10 -8.70 -19.99
N MET A 532 16.81 -8.44 -19.75
CA MET A 532 16.10 -9.04 -18.62
C MET A 532 16.03 -10.58 -18.75
N ARG A 533 15.72 -11.10 -19.93
CA ARG A 533 15.76 -12.54 -20.20
C ARG A 533 17.15 -13.14 -19.98
N ALA A 534 18.21 -12.43 -20.35
CA ALA A 534 19.60 -12.87 -20.13
C ALA A 534 19.90 -13.02 -18.63
N MET A 535 19.48 -12.07 -17.80
CA MET A 535 19.65 -12.15 -16.36
C MET A 535 18.89 -13.35 -15.77
N ILE A 536 17.65 -13.56 -16.15
CA ILE A 536 16.85 -14.71 -15.71
C ILE A 536 17.50 -16.02 -16.13
N ALA A 537 17.91 -16.12 -17.39
CA ALA A 537 18.58 -17.31 -17.93
C ALA A 537 19.91 -17.64 -17.21
N ALA A 538 20.66 -16.63 -16.78
CA ALA A 538 21.89 -16.82 -16.01
C ALA A 538 21.62 -17.46 -14.63
N PHE A 539 20.56 -17.03 -13.93
CA PHE A 539 20.13 -17.69 -12.69
C PHE A 539 19.64 -19.11 -12.95
N HIS A 540 18.88 -19.34 -14.02
CA HIS A 540 18.37 -20.67 -14.39
C HIS A 540 19.48 -21.64 -14.73
N ASP A 541 20.51 -21.22 -15.46
CA ASP A 541 21.69 -22.04 -15.75
C ASP A 541 22.50 -22.36 -14.48
N ALA A 542 22.39 -21.51 -13.45
CA ALA A 542 22.94 -21.79 -12.13
C ALA A 542 22.06 -22.71 -11.27
N GLY A 543 20.85 -23.06 -11.72
CA GLY A 543 19.89 -23.89 -11.01
C GLY A 543 19.10 -23.11 -9.95
N ILE A 544 18.93 -21.80 -10.14
CA ILE A 544 18.21 -20.86 -9.24
C ILE A 544 16.98 -20.34 -9.97
N ALA A 545 15.81 -20.49 -9.37
CA ALA A 545 14.55 -19.92 -9.86
C ALA A 545 14.48 -18.41 -9.59
N VAL A 546 13.71 -17.69 -10.41
CA VAL A 546 13.55 -16.24 -10.29
C VAL A 546 12.10 -15.88 -9.92
N ASN A 547 11.90 -15.22 -8.79
CA ASN A 547 10.65 -14.63 -8.39
C ASN A 547 10.70 -13.11 -8.63
N MET A 548 9.61 -12.55 -9.12
CA MET A 548 9.46 -11.13 -9.39
C MET A 548 8.63 -10.45 -8.30
N ASP A 549 9.10 -9.31 -7.81
CA ASP A 549 8.31 -8.44 -6.97
C ASP A 549 7.33 -7.62 -7.81
N VAL A 550 6.03 -7.72 -7.52
CA VAL A 550 4.97 -7.10 -8.32
C VAL A 550 4.12 -6.15 -7.50
N VAL A 551 3.86 -4.96 -8.06
CA VAL A 551 3.18 -3.84 -7.39
C VAL A 551 1.86 -3.54 -8.10
N TYR A 552 0.95 -4.51 -8.12
CA TYR A 552 -0.38 -4.29 -8.74
C TYR A 552 -1.34 -3.48 -7.87
N ASN A 553 -0.96 -3.18 -6.64
CA ASN A 553 -1.82 -2.50 -5.67
C ASN A 553 -2.02 -1.00 -5.93
N HIS A 554 -1.16 -0.35 -6.70
CA HIS A 554 -1.26 1.06 -7.10
C HIS A 554 -0.49 1.34 -8.39
N THR A 555 -0.64 2.54 -8.92
CA THR A 555 0.18 3.09 -10.01
C THR A 555 0.85 4.39 -9.57
N SER A 556 1.87 4.83 -10.27
CA SER A 556 2.61 6.07 -9.99
C SER A 556 1.74 7.33 -9.99
N GLY A 557 0.58 7.31 -10.63
CA GLY A 557 -0.36 8.44 -10.71
C GLY A 557 -1.75 8.01 -11.13
N THR A 558 -2.66 8.97 -11.22
CA THR A 558 -4.05 8.82 -11.69
C THR A 558 -4.36 9.88 -12.76
N GLY A 559 -5.51 9.81 -13.40
CA GLY A 559 -5.92 10.75 -14.43
C GLY A 559 -4.94 10.79 -15.61
N LEU A 560 -4.46 11.96 -15.97
CA LEU A 560 -3.48 12.14 -17.06
C LEU A 560 -2.07 11.60 -16.72
N GLY A 561 -1.82 11.25 -15.46
CA GLY A 561 -0.57 10.62 -15.03
C GLY A 561 -0.60 9.08 -15.08
N SER A 562 -1.69 8.47 -15.59
CA SER A 562 -1.86 7.03 -15.65
C SER A 562 -2.30 6.58 -17.04
N LEU A 563 -1.59 5.62 -17.61
CA LEU A 563 -1.99 4.95 -18.85
C LEU A 563 -3.38 4.30 -18.72
N TYR A 564 -3.68 3.77 -17.56
CA TYR A 564 -4.93 3.06 -17.24
C TYR A 564 -6.12 4.01 -17.21
N ASP A 565 -6.01 5.15 -16.52
CA ASP A 565 -7.07 6.16 -16.47
C ASP A 565 -7.26 6.90 -17.79
N MET A 566 -6.17 7.14 -18.54
CA MET A 566 -6.28 7.69 -19.88
C MET A 566 -7.01 6.75 -20.85
N THR A 567 -6.86 5.44 -20.62
CA THR A 567 -7.59 4.42 -21.41
C THR A 567 -9.05 4.33 -20.98
N ILE A 568 -9.33 4.14 -19.68
CA ILE A 568 -10.69 4.03 -19.13
C ILE A 568 -10.74 4.76 -17.79
N PRO A 569 -11.29 5.97 -17.74
CA PRO A 569 -11.33 6.76 -16.51
C PRO A 569 -11.95 6.00 -15.34
N TYR A 570 -11.27 6.03 -14.18
CA TYR A 570 -11.67 5.46 -12.89
C TYR A 570 -11.76 3.93 -12.79
N TYR A 571 -11.83 3.20 -13.88
CA TYR A 571 -12.20 1.78 -13.85
C TYR A 571 -11.20 0.91 -13.10
N TYR A 572 -9.92 1.13 -13.33
CA TYR A 572 -8.85 0.31 -12.75
C TYR A 572 -8.54 0.63 -11.28
N TYR A 573 -9.18 1.67 -10.74
CA TYR A 573 -8.92 2.16 -9.39
C TYR A 573 -10.11 1.94 -8.46
N ARG A 574 -9.83 1.72 -7.19
CA ARG A 574 -10.84 1.71 -6.13
C ARG A 574 -11.15 3.15 -5.75
N LEU A 575 -12.44 3.43 -5.57
CA LEU A 575 -12.94 4.75 -5.25
C LEU A 575 -13.57 4.72 -3.86
N ASP A 576 -13.54 5.86 -3.16
CA ASP A 576 -14.29 6.06 -1.93
C ASP A 576 -15.80 6.29 -2.22
N SER A 577 -16.60 6.43 -1.18
CA SER A 577 -18.05 6.67 -1.31
C SER A 577 -18.38 8.01 -1.98
N GLU A 578 -17.42 8.91 -2.09
CA GLU A 578 -17.54 10.25 -2.70
C GLU A 578 -17.02 10.24 -4.14
N GLY A 579 -16.55 9.09 -4.64
CA GLY A 579 -16.05 8.93 -6.01
C GLY A 579 -14.64 9.44 -6.24
N ASN A 580 -13.88 9.71 -5.18
CA ASN A 580 -12.46 10.03 -5.26
C ASN A 580 -11.63 8.75 -5.25
N TYR A 581 -10.39 8.82 -5.75
CA TYR A 581 -9.46 7.71 -5.66
C TYR A 581 -9.14 7.37 -4.21
N SER A 582 -9.36 6.11 -3.84
CA SER A 582 -8.96 5.60 -2.54
C SER A 582 -7.44 5.47 -2.45
N ASN A 583 -6.87 5.55 -1.25
CA ASN A 583 -5.43 5.53 -1.02
C ASN A 583 -5.03 4.49 0.03
N GLY A 584 -5.49 3.27 -0.13
CA GLY A 584 -5.11 2.16 0.74
C GLY A 584 -3.65 1.73 0.59
N SER A 585 -2.98 2.11 -0.51
CA SER A 585 -1.55 1.90 -0.68
C SER A 585 -0.68 2.85 0.15
N GLY A 586 -1.20 4.04 0.51
CA GLY A 586 -0.39 5.14 1.06
C GLY A 586 0.39 5.93 -0.01
N CYS A 587 0.33 5.50 -1.29
CA CYS A 587 1.08 6.09 -2.42
C CYS A 587 0.23 7.00 -3.32
N GLY A 588 -0.96 7.43 -2.87
CA GLY A 588 -1.83 8.37 -3.58
C GLY A 588 -3.02 7.74 -4.29
N ASN A 589 -3.02 6.45 -4.54
CA ASN A 589 -4.13 5.70 -5.13
C ASN A 589 -4.07 4.22 -4.74
N GLU A 590 -5.11 3.47 -5.09
CA GLU A 590 -5.09 2.00 -5.08
C GLU A 590 -5.88 1.46 -6.26
N THR A 591 -5.40 0.35 -6.83
CA THR A 591 -6.11 -0.35 -7.89
C THR A 591 -7.26 -1.18 -7.33
N ASP A 592 -8.22 -1.54 -8.19
CA ASP A 592 -9.37 -2.35 -7.82
C ASP A 592 -9.33 -3.73 -8.47
N SER A 593 -8.72 -4.68 -7.79
CA SER A 593 -8.64 -6.06 -8.25
C SER A 593 -9.98 -6.82 -8.19
N SER A 594 -11.05 -6.22 -7.65
CA SER A 594 -12.40 -6.76 -7.75
C SER A 594 -13.06 -6.46 -9.11
N ALA A 595 -12.58 -5.43 -9.83
CA ALA A 595 -13.06 -5.10 -11.17
C ALA A 595 -12.70 -6.22 -12.17
N PRO A 596 -13.67 -6.83 -12.85
CA PRO A 596 -13.43 -8.04 -13.66
C PRO A 596 -12.31 -7.89 -14.69
N MET A 597 -12.29 -6.78 -15.43
CA MET A 597 -11.26 -6.58 -16.46
C MET A 597 -9.89 -6.21 -15.89
N PHE A 598 -9.80 -5.65 -14.66
CA PHE A 598 -8.51 -5.46 -14.02
C PHE A 598 -7.96 -6.77 -13.45
N ARG A 599 -8.83 -7.60 -12.86
CA ARG A 599 -8.45 -8.96 -12.44
C ARG A 599 -7.95 -9.78 -13.63
N GLN A 600 -8.66 -9.72 -14.74
CA GLN A 600 -8.23 -10.38 -15.99
C GLN A 600 -6.86 -9.83 -16.47
N TYR A 601 -6.69 -8.51 -16.44
CA TYR A 601 -5.42 -7.86 -16.77
C TYR A 601 -4.26 -8.37 -15.89
N MET A 602 -4.46 -8.44 -14.56
CA MET A 602 -3.46 -8.96 -13.64
C MET A 602 -3.07 -10.42 -13.99
N ILE A 603 -4.06 -11.26 -14.25
CA ILE A 603 -3.83 -12.67 -14.61
C ILE A 603 -3.03 -12.77 -15.92
N GLU A 604 -3.42 -12.03 -16.96
CA GLU A 604 -2.72 -12.03 -18.24
C GLU A 604 -1.31 -11.44 -18.16
N SER A 605 -1.12 -10.39 -17.37
CA SER A 605 0.18 -9.80 -17.08
C SER A 605 1.11 -10.80 -16.37
N LEU A 606 0.63 -11.52 -15.35
CA LEU A 606 1.41 -12.54 -14.64
C LEU A 606 1.74 -13.74 -15.54
N LYS A 607 0.79 -14.19 -16.38
CA LYS A 607 1.07 -15.21 -17.40
C LYS A 607 2.09 -14.75 -18.41
N HIS A 608 2.06 -13.50 -18.84
CA HIS A 608 3.09 -12.90 -19.68
C HIS A 608 4.47 -13.00 -19.04
N TRP A 609 4.64 -12.59 -17.78
CA TRP A 609 5.90 -12.72 -17.05
C TRP A 609 6.35 -14.18 -16.91
N MET A 610 5.43 -15.14 -16.73
CA MET A 610 5.79 -16.57 -16.71
C MET A 610 6.20 -17.06 -18.10
N LEU A 611 5.34 -16.89 -19.11
CA LEU A 611 5.55 -17.52 -20.41
C LEU A 611 6.60 -16.82 -21.26
N ASP A 612 6.64 -15.50 -21.19
CA ASP A 612 7.52 -14.70 -22.03
C ASP A 612 8.88 -14.39 -21.37
N TYR A 613 9.04 -14.61 -20.04
CA TYR A 613 10.31 -14.39 -19.31
C TYR A 613 10.73 -15.56 -18.44
N HIS A 614 9.90 -16.58 -18.27
CA HIS A 614 10.13 -17.73 -17.39
C HIS A 614 10.25 -17.37 -15.90
N ILE A 615 9.55 -16.34 -15.44
CA ILE A 615 9.43 -16.03 -14.01
C ILE A 615 8.76 -17.20 -13.29
N ASN A 616 9.32 -17.63 -12.16
CA ASN A 616 8.92 -18.84 -11.43
C ASN A 616 8.06 -18.57 -10.21
N GLY A 617 7.88 -17.30 -9.85
CA GLY A 617 7.05 -16.88 -8.73
C GLY A 617 6.89 -15.39 -8.63
N PHE A 618 5.96 -14.96 -7.76
CA PHE A 618 5.61 -13.57 -7.59
C PHE A 618 5.43 -13.22 -6.11
N ARG A 619 6.09 -12.15 -5.67
CA ARG A 619 5.84 -11.48 -4.39
C ARG A 619 4.93 -10.29 -4.65
N PHE A 620 3.76 -10.25 -4.02
CA PHE A 620 2.83 -9.15 -4.13
C PHE A 620 3.09 -8.12 -3.03
N ASP A 621 3.50 -6.94 -3.44
CA ASP A 621 3.54 -5.76 -2.60
C ASP A 621 2.13 -5.41 -2.12
N LEU A 622 1.97 -5.07 -0.82
CA LEU A 622 0.69 -4.76 -0.19
C LEU A 622 -0.45 -5.71 -0.65
N MET A 623 -0.21 -7.02 -0.63
CA MET A 623 -1.19 -8.04 -1.06
C MET A 623 -2.54 -7.91 -0.34
N GLY A 624 -2.56 -7.30 0.86
CA GLY A 624 -3.77 -6.98 1.61
C GLY A 624 -4.72 -5.99 0.92
N LEU A 625 -4.32 -5.37 -0.20
CA LEU A 625 -5.19 -4.55 -1.05
C LEU A 625 -5.93 -5.35 -2.12
N HIS A 626 -5.65 -6.65 -2.24
CA HIS A 626 -6.35 -7.54 -3.16
C HIS A 626 -7.35 -8.42 -2.41
N GLU A 627 -8.44 -8.79 -3.08
CA GLU A 627 -9.45 -9.69 -2.53
C GLU A 627 -8.94 -11.15 -2.52
N VAL A 628 -9.41 -11.91 -1.55
CA VAL A 628 -9.16 -13.37 -1.46
C VAL A 628 -9.51 -14.08 -2.77
N GLU A 629 -10.62 -13.71 -3.42
CA GLU A 629 -11.06 -14.34 -4.69
C GLU A 629 -10.10 -14.01 -5.83
N THR A 630 -9.62 -12.76 -5.92
CA THR A 630 -8.63 -12.38 -6.93
C THR A 630 -7.34 -13.18 -6.78
N MET A 631 -6.80 -13.29 -5.58
CA MET A 631 -5.56 -14.05 -5.35
C MET A 631 -5.75 -15.55 -5.59
N LYS A 632 -6.95 -16.07 -5.33
CA LYS A 632 -7.32 -17.45 -5.63
C LYS A 632 -7.35 -17.73 -7.14
N GLU A 633 -7.99 -16.86 -7.91
CA GLU A 633 -8.05 -16.97 -9.38
C GLU A 633 -6.66 -16.83 -10.02
N ILE A 634 -5.84 -15.90 -9.52
CA ILE A 634 -4.44 -15.75 -9.94
C ILE A 634 -3.67 -17.04 -9.69
N TYR A 635 -3.65 -17.55 -8.45
CA TYR A 635 -2.91 -18.77 -8.14
C TYR A 635 -3.38 -19.95 -9.00
N LYS A 636 -4.69 -20.12 -9.20
CA LYS A 636 -5.25 -21.14 -10.05
C LYS A 636 -4.73 -21.04 -11.48
N ALA A 637 -4.80 -19.84 -12.07
CA ALA A 637 -4.38 -19.63 -13.46
C ALA A 637 -2.88 -19.87 -13.67
N LEU A 638 -2.04 -19.47 -12.71
CA LEU A 638 -0.59 -19.64 -12.78
C LEU A 638 -0.15 -21.10 -12.52
N SER A 639 -0.83 -21.79 -11.58
CA SER A 639 -0.56 -23.19 -11.28
C SER A 639 -0.94 -24.15 -12.43
N GLU A 640 -1.80 -23.73 -13.36
CA GLU A 640 -2.05 -24.45 -14.60
C GLU A 640 -0.85 -24.43 -15.55
N ILE A 641 0.00 -23.39 -15.48
CA ILE A 641 1.26 -23.30 -16.22
C ILE A 641 2.32 -24.13 -15.49
N ASP A 642 2.54 -23.83 -14.22
CA ASP A 642 3.54 -24.49 -13.37
C ASP A 642 2.96 -24.79 -11.97
N PRO A 643 2.78 -26.06 -11.59
CA PRO A 643 2.31 -26.42 -10.24
C PRO A 643 3.28 -26.03 -9.12
N ASN A 644 4.53 -25.65 -9.45
CA ASN A 644 5.57 -25.20 -8.53
C ASN A 644 5.67 -23.68 -8.43
N VAL A 645 4.81 -22.92 -9.16
CA VAL A 645 4.81 -21.46 -9.11
C VAL A 645 4.65 -20.96 -7.67
N MET A 646 5.50 -20.05 -7.24
CA MET A 646 5.39 -19.41 -5.94
C MET A 646 4.58 -18.13 -6.04
N VAL A 647 3.50 -18.00 -5.24
CA VAL A 647 2.71 -16.78 -5.10
C VAL A 647 2.61 -16.43 -3.61
N TYR A 648 3.18 -15.31 -3.22
CA TYR A 648 3.16 -14.86 -1.84
C TYR A 648 3.23 -13.33 -1.76
N GLY A 649 3.03 -12.76 -0.60
CA GLY A 649 3.11 -11.32 -0.45
C GLY A 649 2.82 -10.82 0.95
N GLU A 650 2.62 -9.52 1.05
CA GLU A 650 2.36 -8.82 2.30
C GLU A 650 0.88 -8.85 2.66
N PRO A 651 0.52 -9.46 3.82
CA PRO A 651 -0.89 -9.61 4.21
C PRO A 651 -1.46 -8.36 4.92
N TRP A 652 -1.07 -7.17 4.47
CA TRP A 652 -1.48 -5.87 5.02
C TRP A 652 -1.66 -4.81 3.92
N THR A 653 -2.12 -3.63 4.31
CA THR A 653 -2.31 -2.43 3.48
C THR A 653 -1.37 -1.32 3.94
N GLY A 654 -1.06 -0.35 3.09
CA GLY A 654 -0.29 0.85 3.47
C GLY A 654 -1.13 1.93 4.17
N GLY A 655 -2.45 1.90 3.99
CA GLY A 655 -3.39 2.86 4.55
C GLY A 655 -4.80 2.29 4.70
N THR A 656 -5.78 3.15 4.95
CA THR A 656 -7.19 2.75 5.00
C THR A 656 -7.72 2.49 3.59
N SER A 657 -8.33 1.32 3.37
CA SER A 657 -8.90 0.90 2.09
C SER A 657 -10.35 0.46 2.25
N PRO A 658 -11.23 0.73 1.28
CA PRO A 658 -12.58 0.18 1.23
C PRO A 658 -12.62 -1.28 0.71
N VAL A 659 -11.49 -1.94 0.50
CA VAL A 659 -11.42 -3.32 0.00
C VAL A 659 -12.29 -4.26 0.84
N VAL A 660 -13.10 -5.07 0.18
CA VAL A 660 -13.98 -6.05 0.82
C VAL A 660 -13.36 -7.43 0.71
N ASN A 661 -13.31 -8.19 1.83
CA ASN A 661 -12.70 -9.52 1.86
C ASN A 661 -11.20 -9.52 1.44
N ALA A 662 -10.46 -8.54 1.95
CA ALA A 662 -9.03 -8.40 1.75
C ALA A 662 -8.25 -9.65 2.19
N VAL A 663 -7.14 -9.92 1.50
CA VAL A 663 -6.19 -10.95 1.93
C VAL A 663 -5.50 -10.55 3.24
N GLY A 664 -5.41 -11.48 4.17
CA GLY A 664 -4.71 -11.30 5.44
C GLY A 664 -4.27 -12.63 6.04
N LYS A 665 -3.44 -12.58 7.06
CA LYS A 665 -2.94 -13.80 7.75
C LYS A 665 -4.05 -14.75 8.20
N SER A 666 -5.21 -14.23 8.60
CA SER A 666 -6.31 -15.04 9.13
C SER A 666 -7.10 -15.81 8.06
N ASN A 667 -7.04 -15.37 6.82
CA ASN A 667 -7.83 -15.95 5.72
C ASN A 667 -6.98 -16.43 4.52
N ILE A 668 -5.65 -16.40 4.64
CA ILE A 668 -4.73 -16.76 3.56
C ILE A 668 -5.00 -18.18 2.98
N ASN A 669 -5.48 -19.10 3.81
CA ASN A 669 -5.85 -20.45 3.37
C ASN A 669 -7.02 -20.47 2.38
N LYS A 670 -7.82 -19.40 2.32
CA LYS A 670 -8.94 -19.29 1.37
C LYS A 670 -8.52 -18.86 -0.03
N CYS A 671 -7.26 -18.44 -0.19
CA CYS A 671 -6.69 -18.05 -1.49
C CYS A 671 -6.26 -19.27 -2.34
N ALA A 672 -6.82 -20.44 -2.09
CA ALA A 672 -6.66 -21.64 -2.91
C ALA A 672 -7.92 -22.50 -2.84
N ASP A 673 -8.18 -23.29 -3.85
CA ASP A 673 -9.36 -24.20 -3.90
C ASP A 673 -9.23 -25.33 -2.88
N ASP A 674 -8.02 -25.83 -2.64
CA ASP A 674 -7.71 -26.82 -1.63
C ASP A 674 -7.05 -26.16 -0.40
N THR A 675 -7.82 -26.05 0.69
CA THR A 675 -7.34 -25.52 1.96
C THR A 675 -6.24 -26.35 2.62
N TYR A 676 -6.06 -27.59 2.18
CA TYR A 676 -5.03 -28.52 2.68
C TYR A 676 -3.80 -28.59 1.78
N ALA A 677 -3.83 -27.98 0.59
CA ALA A 677 -2.68 -27.94 -0.29
C ALA A 677 -1.47 -27.31 0.43
N THR A 678 -0.31 -27.93 0.31
CA THR A 678 0.95 -27.40 0.85
C THR A 678 1.40 -26.15 0.11
N ASN A 679 1.08 -26.06 -1.19
CA ASN A 679 1.24 -24.88 -2.01
C ASN A 679 -0.06 -24.07 -2.03
N GLY A 680 -0.02 -22.86 -2.54
CA GLY A 680 -1.09 -21.89 -2.59
C GLY A 680 -0.53 -20.49 -2.40
N VAL A 681 -1.35 -19.53 -2.05
CA VAL A 681 -0.85 -18.18 -1.74
C VAL A 681 -0.23 -18.17 -0.35
N GLY A 682 1.04 -17.79 -0.27
CA GLY A 682 1.79 -17.59 0.97
C GLY A 682 1.75 -16.14 1.44
N CYS A 683 2.18 -15.89 2.68
CA CYS A 683 2.37 -14.53 3.16
C CYS A 683 3.49 -14.42 4.19
N PHE A 684 4.05 -13.22 4.31
CA PHE A 684 5.10 -12.90 5.27
C PHE A 684 4.64 -13.07 6.72
N ASN A 685 5.52 -13.67 7.54
CA ASN A 685 5.30 -13.92 8.96
C ASN A 685 5.96 -12.81 9.80
N ASP A 686 5.35 -11.62 9.79
CA ASP A 686 5.84 -10.45 10.52
C ASP A 686 5.79 -10.63 12.05
N ASP A 687 4.89 -11.46 12.57
CA ASP A 687 4.87 -11.80 14.01
C ASP A 687 6.17 -12.50 14.41
N PHE A 688 6.64 -13.44 13.58
CA PHE A 688 7.88 -14.16 13.85
C PHE A 688 9.10 -13.26 13.66
N ARG A 689 9.13 -12.43 12.57
CA ARG A 689 10.15 -11.40 12.35
C ARG A 689 10.30 -10.51 13.58
N ASN A 690 9.19 -9.92 14.04
CA ASN A 690 9.19 -8.99 15.16
C ASN A 690 9.60 -9.66 16.46
N ALA A 691 9.25 -10.93 16.67
CA ALA A 691 9.68 -11.68 17.84
C ALA A 691 11.19 -11.99 17.82
N ILE A 692 11.79 -12.16 16.64
CA ILE A 692 13.24 -12.41 16.49
C ILE A 692 14.05 -11.10 16.64
N LYS A 693 13.76 -10.07 15.80
CA LYS A 693 14.57 -8.85 15.75
C LYS A 693 14.02 -7.68 16.56
N GLY A 694 12.73 -7.68 16.87
CA GLY A 694 11.99 -6.54 17.44
C GLY A 694 11.17 -5.80 16.40
N SER A 695 10.02 -5.24 16.82
CA SER A 695 9.17 -4.40 15.98
C SER A 695 9.83 -3.04 15.70
N GLU A 696 9.45 -2.41 14.58
CA GLU A 696 9.85 -1.05 14.23
C GLU A 696 8.65 -0.11 14.27
N TYR A 697 7.45 -0.62 13.99
CA TYR A 697 6.18 0.08 14.04
C TYR A 697 5.12 -0.74 14.81
N PRO A 698 4.15 -0.09 15.46
CA PRO A 698 4.05 1.35 15.74
C PRO A 698 5.05 1.84 16.81
N GLU A 699 5.70 0.93 17.52
CA GLU A 699 6.68 1.22 18.56
C GLU A 699 7.96 0.43 18.31
N PHE A 700 9.11 1.08 18.52
CA PHE A 700 10.41 0.43 18.43
C PHE A 700 10.59 -0.56 19.59
N GLY A 701 10.34 -1.83 19.29
CA GLY A 701 10.42 -2.93 20.25
C GLY A 701 11.74 -3.69 20.17
N THR A 702 11.98 -4.49 21.18
CA THR A 702 13.07 -5.48 21.22
C THR A 702 12.54 -6.86 20.89
N GLY A 703 13.41 -7.72 20.36
CA GLY A 703 13.14 -9.12 20.08
C GLY A 703 14.12 -10.03 20.81
N GLU A 704 13.93 -11.34 20.67
CA GLU A 704 14.75 -12.37 21.30
C GLU A 704 16.25 -12.20 20.96
N CYS A 705 16.57 -11.80 19.73
CA CYS A 705 17.96 -11.66 19.26
C CYS A 705 18.52 -10.24 19.44
N SER A 706 17.69 -9.19 19.44
CA SER A 706 18.19 -7.84 19.65
C SER A 706 18.46 -7.52 21.12
N ALA A 707 17.52 -7.88 22.01
CA ALA A 707 17.71 -7.93 23.45
C ALA A 707 16.69 -8.93 23.99
N PHE A 708 17.14 -9.89 24.79
CA PHE A 708 16.20 -10.87 25.33
C PHE A 708 14.96 -10.19 25.94
N ASP A 709 13.79 -10.47 25.36
CA ASP A 709 12.50 -9.98 25.83
C ASP A 709 11.56 -11.16 26.10
N LYS A 710 11.22 -11.35 27.37
CA LYS A 710 10.32 -12.42 27.80
C LYS A 710 8.91 -12.32 27.19
N ALA A 711 8.48 -11.13 26.78
CA ALA A 711 7.18 -10.92 26.16
C ALA A 711 7.11 -11.54 24.76
N THR A 712 8.20 -11.55 24.01
CA THR A 712 8.27 -12.13 22.66
C THR A 712 8.43 -13.66 22.66
N SER A 713 8.77 -14.25 23.79
CA SER A 713 9.10 -15.68 23.92
C SER A 713 7.99 -16.62 23.46
N ASN A 714 6.74 -16.29 23.74
CA ASN A 714 5.61 -17.12 23.31
C ASN A 714 5.38 -17.04 21.80
N ILE A 715 5.71 -15.91 21.17
CA ILE A 715 5.60 -15.71 19.73
C ILE A 715 6.72 -16.49 19.03
N ILE A 716 7.94 -16.45 19.54
CA ILE A 716 9.06 -17.28 19.08
C ILE A 716 8.68 -18.78 19.10
N ILE A 717 8.14 -19.26 20.22
CA ILE A 717 7.71 -20.67 20.33
C ILE A 717 6.63 -20.98 19.28
N LYS A 718 5.64 -20.10 19.11
CA LYS A 718 4.63 -20.28 18.07
C LYS A 718 5.21 -20.28 16.67
N GLY A 719 6.23 -19.43 16.38
CA GLY A 719 6.96 -19.42 15.11
C GLY A 719 7.69 -20.73 14.86
N LEU A 720 8.44 -21.23 15.83
CA LEU A 720 9.14 -22.51 15.76
C LEU A 720 8.21 -23.71 15.48
N ILE A 721 6.95 -23.65 15.91
CA ILE A 721 5.97 -24.71 15.65
C ILE A 721 4.92 -24.32 14.59
N ASN A 722 5.16 -23.23 13.85
CA ASN A 722 4.29 -22.68 12.80
C ASN A 722 2.82 -22.45 13.23
N LYS A 723 2.63 -21.80 14.39
CA LYS A 723 1.31 -21.47 14.95
C LYS A 723 1.09 -19.96 15.16
N ASN A 724 1.85 -19.10 14.48
CA ASN A 724 1.72 -17.65 14.60
C ASN A 724 0.43 -17.16 13.93
N PHE A 725 0.04 -17.77 12.81
CA PHE A 725 -1.19 -17.48 12.12
C PHE A 725 -1.77 -18.76 11.47
N ASN A 726 -2.99 -18.64 11.00
CA ASN A 726 -3.79 -19.80 10.58
C ASN A 726 -3.48 -20.23 9.14
N ALA A 727 -2.20 -20.42 8.81
CA ALA A 727 -1.77 -20.87 7.50
C ALA A 727 -1.21 -22.30 7.56
N ASN A 728 -1.31 -23.02 6.44
CA ASN A 728 -0.58 -24.28 6.25
C ASN A 728 0.92 -24.01 6.24
N LEU A 729 1.72 -25.05 6.56
CA LEU A 729 3.17 -24.94 6.70
C LEU A 729 3.85 -24.25 5.52
N GLY A 730 3.50 -24.62 4.30
CA GLY A 730 4.09 -24.06 3.08
C GLY A 730 3.72 -22.61 2.77
N ARG A 731 2.79 -22.01 3.51
CA ARG A 731 2.30 -20.63 3.26
C ARG A 731 2.88 -19.58 4.18
N SER A 732 3.72 -19.98 5.14
CA SER A 732 4.44 -19.09 6.04
C SER A 732 5.80 -18.75 5.47
N ILE A 733 6.00 -17.49 5.07
CA ILE A 733 7.31 -16.96 4.67
C ILE A 733 7.99 -16.43 5.92
N ASN A 734 8.96 -17.16 6.43
CA ASN A 734 9.70 -16.84 7.64
C ASN A 734 10.89 -15.95 7.30
N TYR A 735 10.99 -14.78 7.90
CA TYR A 735 12.06 -13.82 7.64
C TYR A 735 12.46 -13.05 8.90
N CYS A 736 13.63 -12.45 8.86
CA CYS A 736 14.12 -11.53 9.90
C CYS A 736 14.30 -10.12 9.37
N GLU A 737 14.49 -9.98 8.05
CA GLU A 737 14.81 -8.76 7.34
C GLU A 737 14.24 -8.84 5.93
N CYS A 738 13.84 -7.71 5.35
CA CYS A 738 13.56 -7.48 3.94
C CYS A 738 14.15 -6.11 3.55
N HIS A 739 13.90 -5.65 2.32
CA HIS A 739 14.37 -4.33 1.87
C HIS A 739 13.82 -3.18 2.72
N ASP A 740 12.58 -3.33 3.24
CA ASP A 740 11.91 -2.36 4.11
C ASP A 740 12.46 -2.39 5.54
N ASN A 741 12.44 -1.24 6.18
CA ASN A 741 12.84 -1.03 7.56
C ASN A 741 14.35 -1.27 7.78
N LEU A 742 14.76 -1.29 9.02
CA LEU A 742 16.17 -1.52 9.40
C LEU A 742 16.65 -2.90 8.98
N THR A 743 17.88 -3.00 8.50
CA THR A 743 18.55 -4.29 8.38
C THR A 743 18.61 -4.99 9.73
N LEU A 744 18.74 -6.31 9.76
CA LEU A 744 18.88 -7.07 11.00
C LEU A 744 20.10 -6.59 11.80
N SER A 745 21.19 -6.33 11.13
CA SER A 745 22.44 -5.84 11.72
C SER A 745 22.27 -4.45 12.33
N ASP A 746 21.64 -3.52 11.61
CA ASP A 746 21.39 -2.17 12.11
C ASP A 746 20.44 -2.17 13.30
N LYS A 747 19.33 -2.92 13.24
CA LYS A 747 18.38 -3.07 14.34
C LYS A 747 19.05 -3.60 15.60
N ILE A 748 19.80 -4.68 15.48
CA ILE A 748 20.48 -5.29 16.62
C ILE A 748 21.56 -4.35 17.17
N ALA A 749 22.36 -3.73 16.29
CA ALA A 749 23.40 -2.80 16.72
C ALA A 749 22.83 -1.58 17.46
N LEU A 750 21.73 -1.01 16.97
CA LEU A 750 21.03 0.09 17.64
C LEU A 750 20.53 -0.31 19.04
N VAL A 751 19.88 -1.45 19.16
CA VAL A 751 19.38 -1.95 20.46
C VAL A 751 20.53 -2.24 21.41
N MET A 752 21.62 -2.86 20.94
CA MET A 752 22.82 -3.17 21.76
C MET A 752 23.51 -1.92 22.33
N ASN A 753 23.31 -0.77 21.71
CA ASN A 753 23.91 0.50 22.09
C ASN A 753 22.89 1.48 22.72
N ASP A 754 21.76 0.98 23.20
CA ASP A 754 20.67 1.76 23.81
C ASP A 754 20.18 2.94 22.92
N LYS A 755 20.27 2.76 21.60
CA LYS A 755 19.76 3.72 20.64
C LYS A 755 18.31 3.40 20.31
N LYS A 756 17.52 4.44 20.11
CA LYS A 756 16.09 4.33 19.80
C LYS A 756 15.80 4.78 18.37
N SER A 757 14.68 4.31 17.86
CA SER A 757 14.16 4.63 16.54
C SER A 757 13.97 6.12 16.30
N PRO A 758 14.01 6.56 15.03
CA PRO A 758 13.63 7.90 14.60
C PRO A 758 12.14 8.22 14.72
N ALA A 759 11.26 7.32 15.18
CA ALA A 759 9.85 7.64 15.41
C ALA A 759 9.65 8.91 16.28
N ASP A 760 10.69 9.28 17.05
CA ASP A 760 10.77 10.53 17.82
C ASP A 760 11.51 11.66 17.06
N GLY A 761 11.86 11.46 15.78
CA GLY A 761 12.57 12.44 14.94
C GLY A 761 14.04 12.65 15.29
N ASN A 762 14.62 11.83 16.15
CA ASN A 762 16.01 11.98 16.61
C ASN A 762 16.75 10.66 16.61
N TRP A 763 17.38 10.30 15.51
CA TRP A 763 18.45 9.32 15.49
C TRP A 763 19.61 9.85 16.37
N VAL A 764 19.67 9.43 17.61
CA VAL A 764 20.74 9.87 18.52
C VAL A 764 22.03 9.16 18.13
N GLY A 765 22.87 9.83 17.36
CA GLY A 765 24.24 9.44 17.08
C GLY A 765 24.48 8.72 15.76
N VAL A 766 23.50 8.72 14.85
CA VAL A 766 23.69 8.34 13.45
C VAL A 766 23.39 9.56 12.60
N SER A 767 24.40 10.19 12.03
CA SER A 767 24.22 11.24 11.02
C SER A 767 24.15 10.59 9.64
N SER A 768 23.53 11.28 8.68
CA SER A 768 23.54 10.88 7.26
C SER A 768 24.95 10.76 6.66
N ASP A 769 25.98 11.25 7.39
CA ASP A 769 27.39 11.21 7.01
C ASP A 769 28.18 10.09 7.73
N THR A 770 27.50 9.23 8.49
CA THR A 770 28.14 8.13 9.21
C THR A 770 28.43 7.01 8.22
N GLU A 771 29.69 6.63 8.06
CA GLU A 771 30.05 5.48 7.21
C GLU A 771 29.39 4.18 7.73
N GLN A 772 28.96 3.34 6.83
CA GLN A 772 28.35 2.01 7.09
C GLN A 772 29.13 1.21 8.15
N SER A 773 30.46 1.30 8.13
CA SER A 773 31.35 0.68 9.12
C SER A 773 31.14 1.15 10.56
N ASP A 774 30.52 2.29 10.80
CA ASP A 774 30.44 2.89 12.13
C ASP A 774 29.28 2.33 12.97
N ILE A 775 28.15 1.97 12.36
CA ILE A 775 27.07 1.29 13.08
C ILE A 775 27.52 -0.09 13.57
N ILE A 776 28.19 -0.84 12.73
CA ILE A 776 28.74 -2.18 13.09
C ILE A 776 29.89 -2.04 14.08
N LYS A 777 30.68 -0.96 14.03
CA LYS A 777 31.85 -0.70 14.88
C LYS A 777 31.51 -0.21 16.29
N PHE A 778 30.28 -0.08 16.72
CA PHE A 778 29.94 0.30 18.09
C PHE A 778 30.51 -0.63 19.19
N GLY A 779 31.62 -1.33 18.89
CA GLY A 779 32.51 -1.98 19.86
C GLY A 779 32.10 -3.37 20.32
N LYS A 780 31.01 -3.97 19.75
CA LYS A 780 30.56 -5.32 20.14
C LYS A 780 30.36 -6.23 18.92
N GLN A 781 31.23 -6.14 17.94
CA GLN A 781 31.13 -6.85 16.66
C GLN A 781 30.93 -8.39 16.82
N ASN A 782 31.69 -9.02 17.72
CA ASN A 782 31.53 -10.45 17.99
C ASN A 782 30.17 -10.81 18.62
N GLU A 783 29.57 -9.93 19.38
CA GLU A 783 28.25 -10.11 19.93
C GLU A 783 27.19 -9.92 18.82
N LEU A 784 27.33 -8.91 17.98
CA LEU A 784 26.46 -8.67 16.84
C LEU A 784 26.42 -9.89 15.91
N LYS A 785 27.59 -10.43 15.51
CA LYS A 785 27.69 -11.66 14.70
C LYS A 785 26.91 -12.81 15.31
N LYS A 786 27.09 -13.08 16.60
CA LYS A 786 26.39 -14.18 17.30
C LYS A 786 24.87 -13.98 17.32
N ARG A 787 24.42 -12.74 17.49
CA ARG A 787 22.98 -12.40 17.48
C ARG A 787 22.36 -12.59 16.09
N VAL A 788 23.05 -12.18 15.03
CA VAL A 788 22.63 -12.39 13.63
C VAL A 788 22.62 -13.89 13.29
N MET A 789 23.63 -14.65 13.73
CA MET A 789 23.66 -16.11 13.56
C MET A 789 22.48 -16.79 14.30
N LEU A 790 22.18 -16.35 15.52
CA LEU A 790 21.04 -16.87 16.29
C LEU A 790 19.70 -16.56 15.65
N ALA A 791 19.53 -15.35 15.09
CA ALA A 791 18.35 -14.96 14.34
C ALA A 791 18.13 -15.84 13.10
N GLY A 792 19.19 -16.08 12.33
CA GLY A 792 19.19 -17.03 11.22
C GLY A 792 18.80 -18.44 11.67
N ALA A 793 19.32 -18.91 12.80
CA ALA A 793 18.98 -20.25 13.31
C ALA A 793 17.49 -20.37 13.66
N TYR A 794 16.87 -19.39 14.31
CA TYR A 794 15.42 -19.38 14.54
C TYR A 794 14.65 -19.49 13.23
N MET A 795 15.00 -18.67 12.25
CA MET A 795 14.31 -18.60 10.98
C MET A 795 14.44 -19.90 10.16
N PHE A 796 15.67 -20.42 10.00
CA PHE A 796 15.93 -21.59 9.15
C PHE A 796 15.52 -22.92 9.77
N LEU A 797 15.57 -23.06 11.10
CA LEU A 797 15.22 -24.31 11.76
C LEU A 797 13.72 -24.44 12.07
N ALA A 798 12.95 -23.36 11.93
CA ALA A 798 11.50 -23.38 11.97
C ALA A 798 10.91 -23.95 10.67
N PRO A 799 9.77 -24.68 10.73
CA PRO A 799 9.00 -25.06 9.54
C PRO A 799 8.47 -23.80 8.82
N GLY A 800 8.25 -23.91 7.52
CA GLY A 800 7.87 -22.80 6.65
C GLY A 800 8.97 -22.47 5.64
N THR A 801 8.78 -21.44 4.83
CA THR A 801 9.72 -21.04 3.78
C THR A 801 10.65 -19.94 4.31
N PRO A 802 11.97 -20.18 4.42
CA PRO A 802 12.90 -19.15 4.85
C PRO A 802 13.17 -18.13 3.74
N PHE A 803 13.28 -16.87 4.16
CA PHE A 803 13.53 -15.71 3.30
C PHE A 803 14.67 -14.87 3.88
N ILE A 804 15.65 -14.51 3.06
CA ILE A 804 16.83 -13.72 3.42
C ILE A 804 16.84 -12.46 2.56
N ASN A 805 17.01 -11.29 3.17
CA ASN A 805 17.41 -10.10 2.41
C ASN A 805 18.90 -10.19 2.07
N GLY A 806 19.26 -9.87 0.83
CA GLY A 806 20.64 -9.96 0.35
C GLY A 806 21.61 -9.14 1.17
N GLY A 807 22.56 -9.82 1.80
CA GLY A 807 23.54 -9.23 2.70
C GLY A 807 23.30 -9.53 4.18
N GLN A 808 22.16 -10.05 4.56
CA GLN A 808 21.88 -10.45 5.94
C GLN A 808 22.94 -11.45 6.45
N GLU A 809 23.42 -12.35 5.59
CA GLU A 809 24.43 -13.37 5.88
C GLU A 809 25.86 -12.84 6.03
N PHE A 810 26.11 -11.57 5.71
CA PHE A 810 27.40 -10.88 5.93
C PHE A 810 27.22 -9.50 6.59
N LEU A 811 26.22 -9.35 7.44
CA LEU A 811 25.99 -8.17 8.28
C LEU A 811 25.87 -6.86 7.50
N ARG A 812 25.20 -6.89 6.32
CA ARG A 812 24.90 -5.66 5.58
C ARG A 812 24.26 -4.62 6.49
N SER A 813 24.75 -3.39 6.39
CA SER A 813 24.17 -2.22 7.05
C SER A 813 23.76 -1.18 6.00
N LYS A 814 22.69 -0.50 6.26
CA LYS A 814 22.23 0.69 5.52
C LYS A 814 22.41 1.96 6.36
N ASN A 815 23.40 1.97 7.25
CA ASN A 815 23.69 3.07 8.19
C ASN A 815 22.49 3.46 9.07
N GLY A 816 21.58 2.50 9.36
CA GLY A 816 20.37 2.77 10.11
C GLY A 816 19.30 3.53 9.34
N ASP A 817 19.41 3.60 8.02
CA ASP A 817 18.35 4.13 7.16
C ASP A 817 17.25 3.07 7.04
N GLU A 818 16.08 3.37 7.62
CA GLU A 818 14.93 2.47 7.64
C GLU A 818 14.09 2.54 6.37
N ASN A 819 14.30 3.59 5.54
CA ASN A 819 13.49 3.85 4.36
C ASN A 819 14.36 4.33 3.18
N SER A 820 15.30 3.47 2.78
CA SER A 820 16.37 3.80 1.85
C SER A 820 15.96 3.77 0.37
N TYR A 821 14.66 3.86 0.04
CA TYR A 821 14.13 3.67 -1.33
C TYR A 821 14.64 4.68 -2.36
N ILE A 822 15.10 5.86 -1.92
CA ILE A 822 15.73 6.92 -2.73
C ILE A 822 17.05 7.40 -2.14
N SER A 823 17.62 6.63 -1.20
CA SER A 823 18.92 6.97 -0.61
C SER A 823 20.05 6.68 -1.59
N GLU A 824 21.18 7.34 -1.39
CA GLU A 824 22.36 7.21 -2.26
C GLU A 824 22.87 5.76 -2.31
N ASP A 825 23.60 5.42 -3.39
CA ASP A 825 24.23 4.12 -3.56
C ASP A 825 25.11 3.72 -2.39
N SER A 826 25.84 4.66 -1.79
CA SER A 826 26.70 4.42 -0.63
C SER A 826 25.99 3.80 0.57
N ILE A 827 24.63 3.97 0.66
CA ILE A 827 23.75 3.37 1.67
C ILE A 827 23.29 1.99 1.23
N ASN A 828 22.95 1.85 -0.07
CA ASN A 828 22.26 0.66 -0.58
C ASN A 828 23.20 -0.39 -1.20
N GLU A 829 24.40 -0.03 -1.66
CA GLU A 829 25.33 -0.94 -2.37
C GLU A 829 25.80 -2.12 -1.52
N ILE A 830 26.05 -3.26 -2.19
CA ILE A 830 26.71 -4.42 -1.61
C ILE A 830 28.22 -4.22 -1.65
N LYS A 831 28.92 -4.40 -0.53
CA LYS A 831 30.36 -4.19 -0.38
C LYS A 831 31.16 -5.48 -0.25
N GLN A 832 32.14 -5.69 -1.13
CA GLN A 832 33.03 -6.86 -1.08
C GLN A 832 33.73 -7.01 0.28
N SER A 833 34.10 -5.88 0.89
CA SER A 833 34.77 -5.91 2.20
C SER A 833 33.96 -6.60 3.29
N TYR A 834 32.64 -6.52 3.24
CA TYR A 834 31.75 -7.19 4.21
C TYR A 834 31.66 -8.68 3.94
N ILE A 835 31.54 -9.08 2.66
CA ILE A 835 31.56 -10.50 2.27
C ILE A 835 32.85 -11.16 2.78
N ASP A 836 34.00 -10.51 2.62
CA ASP A 836 35.28 -11.03 3.04
C ASP A 836 35.45 -11.05 4.58
N GLU A 837 35.04 -9.98 5.27
CA GLU A 837 35.21 -9.81 6.72
C GLU A 837 34.26 -10.74 7.53
N TYR A 838 33.03 -10.95 7.02
CA TYR A 838 32.00 -11.72 7.72
C TYR A 838 31.71 -13.07 7.10
N ASN A 839 32.67 -13.64 6.38
CA ASN A 839 32.55 -14.96 5.75
C ASN A 839 32.18 -16.08 6.73
N ASP A 840 32.54 -15.95 8.02
CA ASP A 840 32.16 -16.91 9.05
C ASP A 840 30.64 -16.92 9.30
N VAL A 841 29.95 -15.78 9.18
CA VAL A 841 28.49 -15.70 9.25
C VAL A 841 27.87 -16.31 8.00
N THR A 842 28.42 -15.99 6.81
CA THR A 842 27.99 -16.60 5.53
C THR A 842 28.07 -18.12 5.58
N LEU A 843 29.18 -18.67 6.07
CA LEU A 843 29.35 -20.13 6.22
C LEU A 843 28.33 -20.72 7.21
N TYR A 844 28.02 -20.01 8.30
CA TYR A 844 27.00 -20.46 9.24
C TYR A 844 25.61 -20.51 8.61
N TYR A 845 25.22 -19.48 7.83
CA TYR A 845 23.95 -19.45 7.07
C TYR A 845 23.90 -20.58 6.04
N LYS A 846 25.00 -20.78 5.29
CA LYS A 846 25.13 -21.93 4.39
C LYS A 846 24.91 -23.26 5.11
N GLY A 847 25.47 -23.42 6.30
CA GLY A 847 25.31 -24.63 7.13
C GLY A 847 23.87 -24.82 7.62
N LEU A 848 23.14 -23.73 7.95
CA LEU A 848 21.71 -23.76 8.26
C LEU A 848 20.86 -24.20 7.07
N ILE A 849 21.17 -23.72 5.88
CA ILE A 849 20.52 -24.17 4.65
C ILE A 849 20.84 -25.65 4.37
N ALA A 850 22.11 -26.06 4.56
CA ALA A 850 22.54 -27.43 4.34
C ALA A 850 21.84 -28.44 5.28
N ILE A 851 21.70 -28.16 6.58
CA ILE A 851 20.98 -29.04 7.50
C ILE A 851 19.51 -29.16 7.16
N ARG A 852 18.88 -28.06 6.77
CA ARG A 852 17.48 -28.04 6.32
C ARG A 852 17.28 -28.94 5.09
N LYS A 853 18.14 -28.83 4.09
CA LYS A 853 18.13 -29.68 2.89
C LYS A 853 18.45 -31.16 3.18
N ALA A 854 19.36 -31.42 4.11
CA ALA A 854 19.74 -32.78 4.48
C ALA A 854 18.66 -33.49 5.32
N TYR A 855 17.83 -32.77 6.04
CA TYR A 855 16.82 -33.32 6.94
C TYR A 855 15.47 -32.58 6.81
N PRO A 856 14.86 -32.59 5.62
CA PRO A 856 13.64 -31.82 5.34
C PRO A 856 12.46 -32.29 6.22
N GLU A 857 12.38 -33.58 6.59
CA GLU A 857 11.31 -34.08 7.48
C GLU A 857 11.38 -33.48 8.90
N ALA A 858 12.58 -33.05 9.31
CA ALA A 858 12.76 -32.41 10.61
C ALA A 858 12.45 -30.92 10.59
N PHE A 859 12.85 -30.21 9.54
CA PHE A 859 12.89 -28.74 9.51
C PHE A 859 11.99 -28.13 8.45
N CYS A 860 11.61 -28.87 7.39
CA CYS A 860 10.72 -28.37 6.34
C CYS A 860 9.29 -28.88 6.55
N TYR A 861 9.11 -30.20 6.63
CA TYR A 861 7.78 -30.85 6.56
C TYR A 861 7.23 -31.24 7.92
N ASN A 862 7.91 -30.91 9.01
CA ASN A 862 7.50 -31.33 10.33
C ASN A 862 6.17 -30.67 10.74
N THR A 863 5.13 -31.47 10.83
CA THR A 863 3.79 -31.05 11.23
C THR A 863 3.58 -31.08 12.74
N THR A 864 4.48 -31.69 13.49
CA THR A 864 4.35 -31.90 14.95
C THR A 864 5.62 -31.52 15.74
N PRO A 865 6.30 -30.40 15.40
CA PRO A 865 7.40 -29.94 16.23
C PRO A 865 6.89 -29.50 17.60
N THR A 866 7.74 -29.58 18.61
CA THR A 866 7.46 -29.00 19.92
C THR A 866 8.52 -27.98 20.29
N ALA A 867 8.12 -26.95 20.98
CA ALA A 867 9.05 -25.96 21.52
C ALA A 867 8.59 -25.49 22.88
N GLU A 868 9.51 -25.28 23.77
CA GLU A 868 9.26 -24.79 25.13
C GLU A 868 10.39 -23.92 25.64
N ARG A 869 10.06 -22.91 26.42
CA ARG A 869 11.05 -22.16 27.19
C ARG A 869 11.38 -22.88 28.45
N ILE A 870 12.60 -23.42 28.53
CA ILE A 870 13.07 -24.20 29.71
C ILE A 870 13.75 -23.33 30.78
N ALA A 871 14.23 -22.14 30.41
CA ALA A 871 14.72 -21.09 31.30
C ALA A 871 14.64 -19.74 30.62
N ASP A 872 14.85 -18.65 31.36
CA ASP A 872 14.92 -17.31 30.76
C ASP A 872 16.04 -17.26 29.71
N GLY A 873 15.71 -16.85 28.49
CA GLY A 873 16.62 -16.83 27.33
C GLY A 873 17.03 -18.21 26.80
N LEU A 874 16.41 -19.31 27.25
CA LEU A 874 16.73 -20.64 26.81
C LEU A 874 15.48 -21.39 26.30
N ILE A 875 15.46 -21.68 25.00
CA ILE A 875 14.38 -22.40 24.34
C ILE A 875 14.88 -23.77 23.89
N LYS A 876 14.07 -24.80 24.14
CA LYS A 876 14.23 -26.15 23.62
C LYS A 876 13.22 -26.35 22.48
N PHE A 877 13.70 -26.77 21.32
CA PHE A 877 12.89 -27.12 20.14
C PHE A 877 13.16 -28.57 19.76
N GLU A 878 12.11 -29.34 19.56
CA GLU A 878 12.24 -30.78 19.29
C GLU A 878 11.50 -31.19 18.02
N THR A 879 12.19 -32.02 17.25
CA THR A 879 11.64 -32.77 16.12
C THR A 879 11.81 -34.26 16.40
N SER A 880 11.34 -35.12 15.49
CA SER A 880 11.49 -36.57 15.65
C SER A 880 12.94 -37.01 15.89
N ASN A 881 13.89 -36.42 15.21
CA ASN A 881 15.29 -36.86 15.16
C ASN A 881 16.29 -35.84 15.74
N PHE A 882 15.82 -34.64 16.11
CA PHE A 882 16.67 -33.55 16.59
C PHE A 882 16.09 -32.89 17.82
N THR A 883 17.00 -32.44 18.68
CA THR A 883 16.73 -31.43 19.71
C THR A 883 17.65 -30.25 19.46
N VAL A 884 17.06 -29.06 19.43
CA VAL A 884 17.77 -27.78 19.24
C VAL A 884 17.57 -26.94 20.49
N PHE A 885 18.66 -26.42 21.03
CA PHE A 885 18.61 -25.42 22.09
C PHE A 885 19.04 -24.06 21.52
N PHE A 886 18.30 -23.03 21.84
CA PHE A 886 18.63 -21.64 21.50
C PHE A 886 18.90 -20.89 22.80
N ASN A 887 20.08 -20.30 22.94
CA ASN A 887 20.45 -19.45 24.08
C ASN A 887 20.57 -17.98 23.63
N SER A 888 19.63 -17.15 24.00
CA SER A 888 19.63 -15.69 23.74
C SER A 888 20.31 -14.87 24.85
N ASN A 889 20.83 -15.54 25.91
CA ASN A 889 21.56 -14.85 26.95
C ASN A 889 23.00 -14.55 26.55
N ASN A 890 23.56 -13.46 27.08
CA ASN A 890 24.96 -13.05 26.92
C ASN A 890 25.94 -13.94 27.71
N THR A 891 25.45 -14.96 28.43
CA THR A 891 26.24 -15.89 29.24
C THR A 891 25.94 -17.34 28.86
N THR A 892 26.89 -18.21 29.15
CA THR A 892 26.65 -19.66 29.07
C THR A 892 25.49 -20.05 29.98
N ALA A 893 24.53 -20.81 29.44
CA ALA A 893 23.36 -21.30 30.19
C ALA A 893 23.51 -22.78 30.46
N ASN A 894 23.12 -23.22 31.67
CA ASN A 894 23.07 -24.63 32.05
C ASN A 894 21.73 -25.23 31.57
N ILE A 895 21.79 -26.46 31.05
CA ILE A 895 20.63 -27.25 30.66
C ILE A 895 20.29 -28.13 31.89
N ALA A 896 19.13 -27.91 32.50
CA ALA A 896 18.68 -28.70 33.62
C ALA A 896 18.60 -30.21 33.28
N GLU A 897 18.81 -31.08 34.22
CA GLU A 897 18.97 -32.52 33.97
C GLU A 897 17.79 -33.15 33.24
N GLU A 898 16.58 -32.71 33.57
CA GLU A 898 15.31 -33.13 32.93
C GLU A 898 15.16 -32.73 31.47
N HIS A 899 15.92 -31.72 31.01
CA HIS A 899 15.91 -31.25 29.61
C HIS A 899 17.12 -31.76 28.79
N GLN A 900 18.12 -32.38 29.44
CA GLN A 900 19.30 -32.87 28.73
C GLN A 900 18.94 -34.07 27.86
N VAL A 901 19.54 -34.13 26.66
CA VAL A 901 19.29 -35.17 25.67
C VAL A 901 20.59 -35.81 25.25
N GLU A 902 20.57 -37.14 25.20
CA GLU A 902 21.69 -37.92 24.61
C GLU A 902 21.62 -37.91 23.10
N GLY A 903 22.72 -37.59 22.43
CA GLY A 903 22.83 -37.59 21.00
C GLY A 903 24.19 -37.13 20.50
N LYS A 904 24.31 -36.96 19.18
CA LYS A 904 25.52 -36.43 18.58
C LYS A 904 25.36 -34.94 18.31
N VAL A 905 26.35 -34.16 18.70
CA VAL A 905 26.37 -32.74 18.39
C VAL A 905 26.55 -32.53 16.90
N VAL A 906 25.73 -31.67 16.30
CA VAL A 906 25.79 -31.28 14.90
C VAL A 906 26.46 -29.92 14.80
N THR A 907 27.52 -29.83 13.99
CA THR A 907 28.21 -28.57 13.66
C THR A 907 27.95 -28.18 12.23
N ILE A 908 27.70 -26.87 12.02
CA ILE A 908 27.35 -26.29 10.71
C ILE A 908 28.21 -25.08 10.35
N SER A 909 29.12 -24.67 11.21
CA SER A 909 29.90 -23.42 11.06
C SER A 909 30.90 -23.43 9.88
N SER A 910 31.16 -24.61 9.27
CA SER A 910 31.98 -24.74 8.05
C SER A 910 31.18 -24.60 6.75
N GLY A 911 29.87 -24.32 6.82
CA GLY A 911 28.98 -24.35 5.65
C GLY A 911 28.50 -25.76 5.27
N GLU A 912 28.89 -26.80 6.05
CA GLU A 912 28.49 -28.18 5.85
C GLU A 912 27.94 -28.79 7.14
N VAL A 913 27.10 -29.80 6.99
CA VAL A 913 26.54 -30.52 8.13
C VAL A 913 27.53 -31.60 8.56
N ASN A 914 28.12 -31.42 9.74
CA ASN A 914 29.04 -32.39 10.29
C ASN A 914 28.47 -33.01 11.58
N ILE A 915 28.26 -34.34 11.56
CA ILE A 915 27.76 -35.14 12.69
C ILE A 915 28.84 -36.14 13.07
N ALA A 916 29.88 -35.64 13.72
CA ALA A 916 31.00 -36.43 14.17
C ALA A 916 31.01 -36.58 15.70
N GLY A 917 31.78 -37.53 16.19
CA GLY A 917 32.05 -37.71 17.60
C GLY A 917 31.19 -38.77 18.30
N ALA A 918 31.43 -38.91 19.59
CA ALA A 918 30.69 -39.83 20.45
C ALA A 918 29.27 -39.27 20.76
N ILE A 919 28.38 -40.15 21.19
CA ILE A 919 27.13 -39.72 21.80
C ILE A 919 27.49 -39.02 23.10
N THR A 920 26.99 -37.81 23.30
CA THR A 920 27.19 -36.98 24.50
C THR A 920 25.87 -36.57 25.09
N LYS A 921 25.90 -36.15 26.34
CA LYS A 921 24.77 -35.52 27.03
C LYS A 921 25.20 -34.12 27.44
N GLU A 922 24.87 -33.16 26.61
CA GLU A 922 25.29 -31.78 26.83
C GLU A 922 24.58 -31.17 28.04
N THR A 923 25.34 -30.54 28.93
CA THR A 923 24.87 -29.96 30.21
C THR A 923 24.80 -28.45 30.19
N SER A 924 25.32 -27.80 29.10
CA SER A 924 25.33 -26.35 28.94
C SER A 924 25.37 -25.96 27.49
N ILE A 925 24.98 -24.71 27.21
CA ILE A 925 25.05 -24.08 25.91
C ILE A 925 25.73 -22.71 26.02
N GLN A 926 26.62 -22.40 25.07
CA GLN A 926 27.35 -21.13 25.03
C GLN A 926 26.41 -19.92 24.90
N SER A 927 26.92 -18.73 25.24
CA SER A 927 26.19 -17.48 25.08
C SER A 927 25.83 -17.21 23.64
N LEU A 928 24.63 -16.67 23.39
CA LEU A 928 24.16 -16.23 22.06
C LEU A 928 24.47 -17.31 20.98
N SER A 929 23.97 -18.49 21.18
CA SER A 929 24.30 -19.63 20.30
C SER A 929 23.16 -20.63 20.16
N THR A 930 23.32 -21.52 19.18
CA THR A 930 22.42 -22.64 18.93
C THR A 930 23.20 -23.93 19.10
N LEU A 931 22.63 -24.88 19.84
CA LEU A 931 23.16 -26.24 19.99
C LEU A 931 22.19 -27.23 19.35
N ILE A 932 22.67 -27.95 18.35
CA ILE A 932 21.87 -28.93 17.60
C ILE A 932 22.36 -30.34 17.98
N ILE A 933 21.45 -31.17 18.43
CA ILE A 933 21.71 -32.56 18.82
C ILE A 933 20.87 -33.49 17.95
N LYS A 934 21.52 -34.42 17.23
CA LYS A 934 20.83 -35.49 16.52
C LYS A 934 20.67 -36.67 17.49
N LYS A 935 19.43 -37.06 17.75
CA LYS A 935 19.05 -38.18 18.63
C LYS A 935 19.47 -39.51 18.06
#